data_ae7c3e51d108c2c8f23984d99e6cb2c6
#
_entry.id   ae7c3e51d108c2c8f23984d99e6cb2c6
#
_cell.length_a   1.000
_cell.length_b   1.000
_cell.length_c   1.000
_cell.angle_alpha   90.00
_cell.angle_beta   90.00
_cell.angle_gamma   90.00
#
_symmetry.space_group_name_H-M   'P 1'
#
loop_
_entity.id
_entity.type
_entity.pdbx_description
1 polymer ?
#
loop_
_entity_poly.entity_id
_entity_poly.type
_entity_poly.pdbx_seq_one_letter_code
_entity_poly.pdbx_strand_id
1 'polypeptide(L)'
;MTQLLTLEGPHLSIAFDARTGGLVRFDDGRVGPWLEEASAGSLFVVEVPRGGDRTVVVQTAQQTLSHHELAAGGNAVTLRWLDPITSAGERLRGDITVTAAIEQAGLRLTLSLDLEEGGVEAVRFPSVRGVRPTTAELELRGVDYSTGTRVGLLPVFDSNAPYWGTMFPDYASGNLRPELVGNPTSPFVALVTDAGGITVMPAEPTLDFIGWRASLEPGFADSLARTAGTDAAVTLDAIHFPAATGNRIELPAMSLTPYAGDWTGSLEPYRRNQAPTRRSRAAWLAEPRLWLQVQLMSTEGEPRYDFDDLVDIIEECASTGVGAIQIVGWNEGGQDGLVPWHRPAAKLGGPAGLQRALDRARELDVATVLYVKYVWVEKPGPNWEELEPFVSRDPNGQPYAQPGPVYHSSRKRYGISTPWYVPLCFGVRELRDRIAGEVAEMASWGADGILADESLYHGRALLCFADDHGHPVGASAFTWDAAYIDDMRARLGDAADTFVIAAEGAYDAQFEDYDVSYFRSASPHHRPVGRMLRPGARIVTALTGFDEHGMIAQSLLDGYAMSLEPFNFKGRPADMPATVERARRAEDVRRRYAEWLWNGELVADAAVTVTAADASGSAALVRHTVWRRAQDDSSRVVVVANFGDAPVRVRMAGLPAGSLIVRLDGSADTSLDATDAILTIDPRDAVVVVPPTDPIGTT
;
A
#
# COMPACT_ATOMS: atom_id res chain seq x y z
N MET A 1 33.33 30.96 7.26
CA MET A 1 32.72 30.05 6.28
C MET A 1 32.71 28.66 6.90
N THR A 2 31.58 28.00 6.97
CA THR A 2 31.47 26.62 7.46
C THR A 2 32.20 25.71 6.46
N GLN A 3 33.10 24.85 6.92
CA GLN A 3 33.74 23.86 6.06
C GLN A 3 32.71 22.81 5.70
N LEU A 4 32.62 22.45 4.41
CA LEU A 4 31.68 21.49 3.88
C LEU A 4 32.39 20.22 3.42
N LEU A 5 31.73 19.08 3.64
CA LEU A 5 32.07 17.79 3.04
C LEU A 5 31.13 17.57 1.86
N THR A 6 31.65 17.70 0.64
CA THR A 6 30.82 17.69 -0.58
C THR A 6 30.98 16.38 -1.33
N LEU A 7 29.86 15.83 -1.77
CA LEU A 7 29.76 14.71 -2.70
C LEU A 7 29.21 15.23 -4.02
N GLU A 8 29.82 14.82 -5.12
CA GLU A 8 29.42 15.23 -6.46
C GLU A 8 29.05 14.02 -7.32
N GLY A 9 27.91 14.13 -7.99
CA GLY A 9 27.43 13.17 -8.97
C GLY A 9 27.06 13.85 -10.29
N PRO A 10 26.64 13.14 -11.32
CA PRO A 10 26.32 13.72 -12.63
C PRO A 10 25.28 14.85 -12.59
N HIS A 11 24.35 14.80 -11.64
CA HIS A 11 23.27 15.78 -11.48
C HIS A 11 23.05 16.20 -10.03
N LEU A 12 23.76 15.55 -9.08
CA LEU A 12 23.56 15.76 -7.65
C LEU A 12 24.79 16.44 -7.04
N SER A 13 24.56 17.50 -6.28
CA SER A 13 25.53 18.09 -5.37
C SER A 13 24.99 18.02 -3.94
N ILE A 14 25.68 17.28 -3.09
CA ILE A 14 25.31 17.02 -1.70
C ILE A 14 26.39 17.57 -0.80
N ALA A 15 26.03 18.27 0.30
CA ALA A 15 27.01 18.72 1.25
C ALA A 15 26.58 18.48 2.70
N PHE A 16 27.56 18.11 3.52
CA PHE A 16 27.43 17.96 4.96
C PHE A 16 28.28 19.01 5.67
N ASP A 17 27.81 19.55 6.77
CA ASP A 17 28.56 20.43 7.66
C ASP A 17 29.72 19.65 8.31
N ALA A 18 30.97 20.05 8.07
CA ALA A 18 32.15 19.33 8.58
C ALA A 18 32.23 19.34 10.11
N ARG A 19 31.55 20.25 10.80
CA ARG A 19 31.52 20.34 12.26
C ARG A 19 30.50 19.44 12.91
N THR A 20 29.28 19.38 12.34
CA THR A 20 28.17 18.62 12.93
C THR A 20 27.88 17.31 12.20
N GLY A 21 28.23 17.19 10.92
CA GLY A 21 27.87 16.09 10.05
C GLY A 21 26.44 16.19 9.50
N GLY A 22 25.71 17.30 9.77
CA GLY A 22 24.35 17.48 9.26
C GLY A 22 24.32 17.71 7.75
N LEU A 23 23.30 17.19 7.08
CA LEU A 23 23.02 17.44 5.66
C LEU A 23 22.56 18.89 5.48
N VAL A 24 23.29 19.68 4.69
CA VAL A 24 23.03 21.13 4.52
C VAL A 24 22.80 21.54 3.07
N ARG A 25 23.15 20.69 2.11
CA ARG A 25 22.86 20.90 0.69
C ARG A 25 22.35 19.62 0.06
N PHE A 26 21.27 19.72 -0.66
CA PHE A 26 20.78 18.70 -1.58
C PHE A 26 20.29 19.44 -2.82
N ASP A 27 21.05 19.36 -3.88
CA ASP A 27 20.77 20.06 -5.14
C ASP A 27 20.78 19.07 -6.29
N ASP A 28 19.69 19.00 -7.02
CA ASP A 28 19.60 18.30 -8.31
C ASP A 28 19.57 19.35 -9.42
N GLY A 29 20.60 19.39 -10.23
CA GLY A 29 20.73 20.37 -11.31
C GLY A 29 19.59 20.35 -12.35
N ARG A 30 18.67 19.36 -12.31
CA ARG A 30 17.49 19.27 -13.19
C ARG A 30 16.24 19.90 -12.56
N VAL A 31 16.09 19.78 -11.24
CA VAL A 31 14.88 20.20 -10.50
C VAL A 31 15.17 21.42 -9.62
N GLY A 32 16.44 21.61 -9.23
CA GLY A 32 16.94 22.72 -8.42
C GLY A 32 17.27 22.35 -6.97
N PRO A 33 17.69 23.33 -6.16
CA PRO A 33 18.06 23.11 -4.78
C PRO A 33 16.84 22.82 -3.92
N TRP A 34 16.97 21.81 -3.04
CA TRP A 34 15.99 21.43 -2.04
C TRP A 34 16.36 21.87 -0.64
N LEU A 35 17.67 22.02 -0.37
CA LEU A 35 18.22 22.51 0.87
C LEU A 35 19.18 23.65 0.57
N GLU A 36 19.05 24.73 1.32
CA GLU A 36 19.99 25.86 1.30
C GLU A 36 20.97 25.77 2.49
N GLU A 37 22.22 26.15 2.30
CA GLU A 37 23.30 26.02 3.29
C GLU A 37 23.11 26.84 4.59
N ALA A 38 22.10 27.72 4.62
CA ALA A 38 21.83 28.58 5.78
C ALA A 38 21.11 27.87 6.94
N SER A 39 20.62 26.67 6.76
CA SER A 39 19.94 25.92 7.81
C SER A 39 20.94 25.12 8.65
N ALA A 40 20.70 25.01 9.97
CA ALA A 40 21.40 24.03 10.80
C ALA A 40 21.03 22.63 10.31
N GLY A 41 21.92 21.98 9.58
CA GLY A 41 21.68 20.68 8.97
C GLY A 41 21.28 19.62 9.99
N SER A 42 20.39 18.73 9.59
CA SER A 42 20.05 17.53 10.32
C SER A 42 20.38 16.31 9.48
N LEU A 43 20.48 15.15 10.09
CA LEU A 43 20.64 13.86 9.40
C LEU A 43 19.96 12.75 10.16
N PHE A 44 20.05 12.77 11.50
CA PHE A 44 19.36 11.82 12.37
C PHE A 44 18.92 12.48 13.69
N VAL A 45 17.92 11.85 14.32
CA VAL A 45 17.54 12.06 15.72
C VAL A 45 17.32 10.70 16.35
N VAL A 46 18.03 10.38 17.44
CA VAL A 46 17.86 9.14 18.21
C VAL A 46 17.07 9.46 19.46
N GLU A 47 15.97 8.76 19.71
CA GLU A 47 15.11 8.88 20.87
C GLU A 47 15.54 7.83 21.91
N VAL A 48 15.98 8.29 23.08
CA VAL A 48 16.53 7.45 24.16
C VAL A 48 15.59 7.54 25.36
N PRO A 49 14.93 6.46 25.75
CA PRO A 49 14.00 6.46 26.87
C PRO A 49 14.73 6.68 28.20
N ARG A 50 14.05 7.34 29.12
CA ARG A 50 14.46 7.53 30.52
C ARG A 50 13.29 7.16 31.42
N GLY A 51 13.58 6.84 32.66
CA GLY A 51 12.54 6.49 33.62
C GLY A 51 11.45 7.56 33.75
N GLY A 52 10.19 7.15 33.97
CA GLY A 52 9.05 8.03 34.20
C GLY A 52 8.54 8.72 32.94
N ASP A 53 8.38 7.99 31.83
CA ASP A 53 7.83 8.44 30.54
C ASP A 53 8.58 9.63 29.92
N ARG A 54 9.84 9.78 30.25
CA ARG A 54 10.71 10.82 29.66
C ARG A 54 11.57 10.23 28.57
N THR A 55 11.69 10.96 27.49
CA THR A 55 12.61 10.67 26.39
C THR A 55 13.57 11.83 26.22
N VAL A 56 14.84 11.52 26.07
CA VAL A 56 15.87 12.49 25.65
C VAL A 56 16.30 12.17 24.23
N VAL A 57 16.80 13.16 23.51
CA VAL A 57 17.17 12.96 22.11
C VAL A 57 18.68 13.23 21.89
N VAL A 58 19.27 12.46 20.98
CA VAL A 58 20.55 12.75 20.37
C VAL A 58 20.27 13.23 18.95
N GLN A 59 20.60 14.46 18.60
CA GLN A 59 20.33 15.02 17.29
C GLN A 59 21.59 15.59 16.65
N THR A 60 21.76 15.38 15.36
CA THR A 60 22.96 15.73 14.59
C THR A 60 23.40 17.17 14.82
N ALA A 61 22.47 18.13 14.80
CA ALA A 61 22.77 19.55 14.94
C ALA A 61 23.44 19.93 16.28
N GLN A 62 23.28 19.11 17.32
CA GLN A 62 23.88 19.30 18.64
C GLN A 62 25.19 18.55 18.82
N GLN A 63 25.59 17.73 17.86
CA GLN A 63 26.81 16.95 17.96
C GLN A 63 28.00 17.69 17.34
N THR A 64 29.17 17.21 17.73
CA THR A 64 30.43 17.52 17.02
C THR A 64 30.88 16.25 16.33
N LEU A 65 31.09 16.31 15.01
CA LEU A 65 31.58 15.20 14.23
C LEU A 65 32.97 14.80 14.69
N SER A 66 33.16 13.57 15.11
CA SER A 66 34.42 13.07 15.66
C SER A 66 35.39 12.64 14.56
N HIS A 67 34.87 12.06 13.51
CA HIS A 67 35.66 11.57 12.37
C HIS A 67 34.85 11.60 11.09
N HIS A 68 35.50 11.85 9.97
CA HIS A 68 34.94 11.67 8.63
C HIS A 68 35.99 11.12 7.67
N GLU A 69 35.51 10.36 6.70
CA GLU A 69 36.35 9.82 5.64
C GLU A 69 35.62 9.96 4.29
N LEU A 70 36.21 10.68 3.37
CA LEU A 70 35.73 10.80 1.99
C LEU A 70 36.34 9.67 1.15
N ALA A 71 35.52 8.99 0.37
CA ALA A 71 35.99 8.03 -0.61
C ALA A 71 36.85 8.71 -1.69
N ALA A 72 37.81 7.96 -2.24
CA ALA A 72 38.76 8.49 -3.25
C ALA A 72 38.06 9.05 -4.50
N GLY A 73 36.85 8.58 -4.81
CA GLY A 73 36.01 9.06 -5.93
C GLY A 73 35.19 10.30 -5.62
N GLY A 74 35.19 10.82 -4.38
CA GLY A 74 34.40 11.98 -3.96
C GLY A 74 32.86 11.77 -3.97
N ASN A 75 32.39 10.54 -4.17
CA ASN A 75 30.97 10.20 -4.26
C ASN A 75 30.40 9.56 -3.00
N ALA A 76 31.21 9.33 -1.96
CA ALA A 76 30.77 8.79 -0.69
C ALA A 76 31.54 9.39 0.49
N VAL A 77 30.91 9.45 1.66
CA VAL A 77 31.50 9.87 2.93
C VAL A 77 30.99 8.99 4.06
N THR A 78 31.90 8.64 4.98
CA THR A 78 31.56 8.05 6.27
C THR A 78 31.72 9.11 7.36
N LEU A 79 30.66 9.28 8.17
CA LEU A 79 30.60 10.24 9.27
C LEU A 79 30.44 9.47 10.58
N ARG A 80 31.25 9.81 11.60
CA ARG A 80 31.20 9.10 12.89
C ARG A 80 31.22 10.09 14.06
N TRP A 81 30.31 9.87 14.99
CA TRP A 81 30.17 10.61 16.25
C TRP A 81 30.46 9.68 17.40
N LEU A 82 31.51 9.99 18.17
CA LEU A 82 31.89 9.23 19.37
C LEU A 82 31.26 9.87 20.60
N ASP A 83 30.78 9.04 21.51
CA ASP A 83 30.20 9.45 22.77
C ASP A 83 29.17 10.59 22.60
N PRO A 84 28.08 10.39 21.85
CA PRO A 84 27.15 11.44 21.52
C PRO A 84 26.48 12.04 22.78
N ILE A 85 26.08 13.31 22.67
CA ILE A 85 25.49 14.07 23.77
C ILE A 85 23.98 14.17 23.57
N THR A 86 23.22 13.88 24.62
CA THR A 86 21.76 14.01 24.63
C THR A 86 21.31 15.46 24.80
N SER A 87 20.05 15.75 24.54
CA SER A 87 19.41 17.05 24.79
C SER A 87 19.44 17.47 26.26
N ALA A 88 19.63 16.53 27.19
CA ALA A 88 19.82 16.77 28.62
C ALA A 88 21.29 17.02 29.00
N GLY A 89 22.22 16.98 28.04
CA GLY A 89 23.66 17.15 28.28
C GLY A 89 24.38 15.88 28.75
N GLU A 90 23.71 14.75 28.79
CA GLU A 90 24.32 13.45 29.10
C GLU A 90 25.15 12.95 27.94
N ARG A 91 26.31 12.36 28.24
CA ARG A 91 27.17 11.72 27.22
C ARG A 91 26.89 10.22 27.23
N LEU A 92 26.49 9.67 26.09
CA LEU A 92 26.30 8.24 25.90
C LEU A 92 27.61 7.62 25.42
N ARG A 93 28.03 6.49 26.01
CA ARG A 93 29.21 5.77 25.52
C ARG A 93 28.89 5.02 24.25
N GLY A 94 29.80 5.10 23.27
CA GLY A 94 29.65 4.39 22.02
C GLY A 94 29.75 5.28 20.82
N ASP A 95 29.19 4.87 19.72
CA ASP A 95 29.22 5.65 18.48
C ASP A 95 27.95 5.55 17.62
N ILE A 96 27.80 6.58 16.80
CA ILE A 96 26.83 6.63 15.71
C ILE A 96 27.64 6.76 14.43
N THR A 97 27.38 5.90 13.46
CA THR A 97 28.05 5.96 12.15
C THR A 97 27.01 6.08 11.03
N VAL A 98 27.22 7.06 10.15
CA VAL A 98 26.42 7.19 8.92
C VAL A 98 27.35 7.11 7.71
N THR A 99 26.97 6.30 6.72
CA THR A 99 27.61 6.34 5.40
C THR A 99 26.61 6.94 4.41
N ALA A 100 27.08 7.92 3.64
CA ALA A 100 26.35 8.57 2.57
C ALA A 100 27.07 8.34 1.25
N ALA A 101 26.37 7.87 0.22
CA ALA A 101 26.95 7.61 -1.10
C ALA A 101 25.99 8.05 -2.21
N ILE A 102 26.51 8.70 -3.23
CA ILE A 102 25.74 8.94 -4.46
C ILE A 102 25.81 7.65 -5.30
N GLU A 103 24.68 7.01 -5.45
CA GLU A 103 24.48 5.79 -6.23
C GLU A 103 23.42 6.02 -7.30
N GLN A 104 23.69 5.58 -8.53
CA GLN A 104 22.78 5.77 -9.67
C GLN A 104 22.37 7.26 -9.83
N ALA A 105 21.16 7.61 -9.41
CA ALA A 105 20.63 8.98 -9.49
C ALA A 105 20.18 9.53 -8.14
N GLY A 106 20.56 8.91 -7.01
CA GLY A 106 20.11 9.27 -5.68
C GLY A 106 21.22 9.25 -4.63
N LEU A 107 20.90 9.72 -3.43
CA LEU A 107 21.72 9.63 -2.23
C LEU A 107 21.28 8.43 -1.41
N ARG A 108 22.14 7.42 -1.28
CA ARG A 108 21.97 6.28 -0.36
C ARG A 108 22.59 6.64 0.99
N LEU A 109 21.84 6.34 2.05
CA LEU A 109 22.23 6.58 3.44
C LEU A 109 22.10 5.30 4.25
N THR A 110 23.10 4.97 5.05
CA THR A 110 23.04 3.90 6.06
C THR A 110 23.33 4.48 7.42
N LEU A 111 22.72 3.96 8.47
CA LEU A 111 22.98 4.34 9.85
C LEU A 111 23.15 3.11 10.73
N SER A 112 24.22 3.10 11.54
CA SER A 112 24.44 2.14 12.60
C SER A 112 24.70 2.87 13.91
N LEU A 113 24.19 2.28 15.01
CA LEU A 113 24.36 2.73 16.37
C LEU A 113 25.06 1.61 17.16
N ASP A 114 26.03 1.95 17.97
CA ASP A 114 26.62 1.04 18.96
C ASP A 114 26.76 1.82 20.27
N LEU A 115 25.73 1.74 21.12
CA LEU A 115 25.62 2.49 22.36
C LEU A 115 25.62 1.54 23.55
N GLU A 116 26.58 1.67 24.46
CA GLU A 116 26.76 0.77 25.60
C GLU A 116 25.65 0.91 26.66
N GLU A 117 25.05 2.09 26.79
CA GLU A 117 24.08 2.40 27.80
C GLU A 117 22.82 3.03 27.20
N GLY A 118 21.67 2.47 27.51
CA GLY A 118 20.36 3.00 27.18
C GLY A 118 19.76 2.33 25.94
N GLY A 119 18.50 1.94 26.08
CA GLY A 119 17.70 1.50 24.94
C GLY A 119 17.51 2.64 23.92
N VAL A 120 17.19 2.26 22.71
CA VAL A 120 16.74 3.19 21.66
C VAL A 120 15.27 2.92 21.42
N GLU A 121 14.44 3.94 21.59
CA GLU A 121 12.99 3.82 21.39
C GLU A 121 12.63 4.00 19.92
N ALA A 122 13.16 5.06 19.31
CA ALA A 122 12.95 5.37 17.91
C ALA A 122 14.18 6.09 17.31
N VAL A 123 14.36 5.96 16.01
CA VAL A 123 15.37 6.70 15.26
C VAL A 123 14.71 7.38 14.06
N ARG A 124 14.84 8.70 13.97
CA ARG A 124 14.47 9.46 12.78
C ARG A 124 15.64 9.49 11.84
N PHE A 125 15.54 8.76 10.72
CA PHE A 125 16.61 8.68 9.74
C PHE A 125 16.08 8.28 8.35
N PRO A 126 16.33 9.08 7.29
CA PRO A 126 16.93 10.40 7.38
C PRO A 126 15.99 11.40 8.08
N SER A 127 16.59 12.38 8.75
CA SER A 127 15.91 13.58 9.24
C SER A 127 16.43 14.76 8.41
N VAL A 128 15.63 15.19 7.44
CA VAL A 128 16.01 16.22 6.46
C VAL A 128 15.34 17.52 6.84
N ARG A 129 16.13 18.46 7.34
CA ARG A 129 15.66 19.75 7.85
C ARG A 129 15.86 20.87 6.85
N GLY A 130 14.93 21.81 6.82
CA GLY A 130 15.05 23.02 6.01
C GLY A 130 14.73 22.80 4.54
N VAL A 131 13.90 21.82 4.24
CA VAL A 131 13.42 21.57 2.88
C VAL A 131 12.61 22.78 2.41
N ARG A 132 13.11 23.42 1.36
CA ARG A 132 12.54 24.63 0.80
C ARG A 132 12.71 24.61 -0.72
N PRO A 133 11.70 24.15 -1.45
CA PRO A 133 11.78 24.17 -2.91
C PRO A 133 11.74 25.61 -3.44
N THR A 134 12.25 25.78 -4.64
CA THR A 134 12.21 27.08 -5.35
C THR A 134 10.80 27.49 -5.77
N THR A 135 9.84 26.56 -5.76
CA THR A 135 8.43 26.78 -6.08
C THR A 135 7.62 27.12 -4.82
N ALA A 136 6.51 27.84 -4.99
CA ALA A 136 5.64 28.23 -3.87
C ALA A 136 4.85 27.08 -3.26
N GLU A 137 4.71 25.96 -3.99
CA GLU A 137 3.90 24.81 -3.58
C GLU A 137 4.78 23.59 -3.32
N LEU A 138 4.52 22.94 -2.20
CA LEU A 138 5.14 21.67 -1.82
C LEU A 138 4.07 20.74 -1.29
N GLU A 139 4.03 19.53 -1.81
CA GLU A 139 3.14 18.47 -1.34
C GLU A 139 3.95 17.29 -0.83
N LEU A 140 3.36 16.57 0.13
CA LEU A 140 3.80 15.23 0.52
C LEU A 140 2.83 14.21 -0.09
N ARG A 141 3.37 13.24 -0.79
CA ARG A 141 2.63 12.14 -1.37
C ARG A 141 3.10 10.81 -0.81
N GLY A 142 2.17 9.93 -0.55
CA GLY A 142 2.40 8.55 -0.15
C GLY A 142 1.43 7.62 -0.86
N VAL A 143 1.50 6.34 -0.56
CA VAL A 143 0.61 5.32 -1.12
C VAL A 143 -0.06 4.57 0.00
N ASP A 144 -1.39 4.53 -0.03
CA ASP A 144 -2.22 3.79 0.89
C ASP A 144 -3.25 2.97 0.11
N TYR A 145 -3.42 1.69 0.44
CA TYR A 145 -4.31 0.76 -0.25
C TYR A 145 -4.22 0.85 -1.78
N SER A 146 -3.01 0.79 -2.32
CA SER A 146 -2.76 0.89 -3.76
C SER A 146 -3.21 2.21 -4.41
N THR A 147 -3.52 3.22 -3.63
CA THR A 147 -3.90 4.57 -4.08
C THR A 147 -2.94 5.62 -3.55
N GLY A 148 -2.79 6.73 -4.26
CA GLY A 148 -1.97 7.84 -3.79
C GLY A 148 -2.70 8.68 -2.73
N THR A 149 -2.01 9.02 -1.65
CA THR A 149 -2.43 10.04 -0.69
C THR A 149 -1.72 11.36 -0.95
N ARG A 150 -2.33 12.46 -0.54
CA ARG A 150 -1.80 13.81 -0.77
C ARG A 150 -1.99 14.69 0.47
N VAL A 151 -0.92 15.36 0.88
CA VAL A 151 -0.94 16.38 1.93
C VAL A 151 -0.24 17.64 1.42
N GLY A 152 -0.92 18.76 1.36
CA GLY A 152 -0.31 20.06 1.07
C GLY A 152 0.56 20.50 2.24
N LEU A 153 1.81 20.83 1.99
CA LEU A 153 2.76 21.31 3.00
C LEU A 153 2.96 22.83 2.89
N LEU A 154 3.10 23.33 1.67
CA LEU A 154 3.26 24.74 1.37
C LEU A 154 2.33 25.14 0.21
N PRO A 155 1.67 26.30 0.23
CA PRO A 155 1.65 27.22 1.36
C PRO A 155 1.03 26.61 2.61
N VAL A 156 1.47 27.09 3.76
CA VAL A 156 0.98 26.61 5.06
C VAL A 156 -0.53 26.76 5.14
N PHE A 157 -1.22 25.70 5.61
CA PHE A 157 -2.70 25.66 5.68
C PHE A 157 -3.43 25.68 4.33
N ASP A 158 -2.75 25.27 3.26
CA ASP A 158 -3.49 25.04 2.03
C ASP A 158 -4.68 24.10 2.28
N SER A 159 -5.75 24.44 1.57
CA SER A 159 -6.92 23.59 1.43
C SER A 159 -7.65 23.14 2.70
N ASN A 160 -8.19 24.05 3.46
CA ASN A 160 -9.32 23.73 4.37
C ASN A 160 -9.14 22.49 5.27
N ALA A 161 -7.91 22.02 5.47
CA ALA A 161 -7.67 20.99 6.49
C ALA A 161 -8.17 21.57 7.81
N PRO A 162 -9.20 21.01 8.43
CA PRO A 162 -9.70 21.54 9.68
C PRO A 162 -8.57 21.53 10.68
N TYR A 163 -8.44 22.60 11.44
CA TYR A 163 -7.42 22.78 12.47
C TYR A 163 -7.22 21.55 13.38
N TRP A 164 -8.28 20.79 13.60
CA TRP A 164 -8.32 19.55 14.37
C TRP A 164 -8.48 18.30 13.50
N GLY A 165 -8.24 18.37 12.21
CA GLY A 165 -8.40 17.26 11.29
C GLY A 165 -7.14 16.41 11.17
N THR A 166 -6.60 16.37 9.96
CA THR A 166 -5.40 15.57 9.63
C THR A 166 -4.08 16.16 10.15
N MET A 167 -4.10 17.37 10.69
CA MET A 167 -2.93 18.03 11.26
C MET A 167 -3.11 18.22 12.76
N PHE A 168 -2.18 17.67 13.53
CA PHE A 168 -2.11 17.87 14.97
C PHE A 168 -1.07 18.92 15.29
N PRO A 169 -1.46 20.09 15.81
CA PRO A 169 -0.48 21.05 16.30
C PRO A 169 0.24 20.44 17.52
N ASP A 170 1.54 20.46 17.49
CA ASP A 170 2.33 20.21 18.68
C ASP A 170 2.35 21.50 19.51
N TYR A 171 1.47 21.57 20.50
CA TYR A 171 1.35 22.76 21.35
C TYR A 171 2.60 23.04 22.17
N ALA A 172 3.41 22.03 22.48
CA ALA A 172 4.62 22.21 23.27
C ALA A 172 5.76 22.82 22.45
N SER A 173 5.90 22.40 21.17
CA SER A 173 6.94 22.91 20.27
C SER A 173 6.40 23.94 19.26
N GLY A 174 5.09 24.12 19.17
CA GLY A 174 4.44 24.99 18.20
C GLY A 174 4.50 24.45 16.76
N ASN A 175 4.82 23.18 16.55
CA ASN A 175 4.94 22.59 15.23
C ASN A 175 3.59 22.02 14.73
N LEU A 176 3.34 22.17 13.45
CA LEU A 176 2.34 21.39 12.75
C LEU A 176 2.98 20.07 12.30
N ARG A 177 2.25 19.00 12.52
CA ARG A 177 2.65 17.66 12.07
C ARG A 177 1.55 17.08 11.21
N PRO A 178 1.62 17.22 9.90
CA PRO A 178 0.84 16.34 9.05
C PRO A 178 1.41 14.94 9.21
N GLU A 179 0.69 14.11 9.95
CA GLU A 179 1.05 12.71 10.06
C GLU A 179 0.50 11.98 8.83
N LEU A 180 1.38 11.45 7.98
CA LEU A 180 1.05 10.30 7.18
C LEU A 180 1.11 9.09 8.09
N VAL A 181 0.21 9.05 9.08
CA VAL A 181 0.12 7.92 9.99
C VAL A 181 -0.90 6.94 9.47
N GLY A 182 -0.42 5.94 9.02
CA GLY A 182 -0.99 4.69 8.66
C GLY A 182 0.19 3.87 8.17
N ASN A 183 0.08 2.59 8.13
CA ASN A 183 1.03 1.79 7.38
C ASN A 183 0.81 2.12 5.90
N PRO A 184 1.62 2.96 5.25
CA PRO A 184 1.48 3.10 3.82
C PRO A 184 1.71 1.73 3.19
N THR A 185 0.85 1.35 2.26
CA THR A 185 1.00 0.07 1.54
C THR A 185 2.26 0.04 0.65
N SER A 186 2.95 1.17 0.57
CA SER A 186 4.28 1.30 -0.02
C SER A 186 5.11 2.17 0.92
N PRO A 187 6.22 1.66 1.50
CA PRO A 187 6.99 2.36 2.53
C PRO A 187 7.88 3.47 1.94
N PHE A 188 7.31 4.37 1.16
CA PHE A 188 7.99 5.56 0.65
C PHE A 188 7.09 6.79 0.70
N VAL A 189 7.69 7.94 0.68
CA VAL A 189 7.02 9.22 0.44
C VAL A 189 7.75 10.03 -0.62
N ALA A 190 7.02 10.91 -1.29
CA ALA A 190 7.57 11.87 -2.22
C ALA A 190 7.27 13.29 -1.78
N LEU A 191 8.28 14.13 -1.75
CA LEU A 191 8.13 15.58 -1.74
C LEU A 191 7.96 16.03 -3.18
N VAL A 192 6.87 16.75 -3.47
CA VAL A 192 6.43 17.03 -4.84
C VAL A 192 6.26 18.52 -5.06
N THR A 193 6.78 19.00 -6.18
CA THR A 193 6.54 20.33 -6.73
C THR A 193 6.08 20.21 -8.17
N ASP A 194 5.73 21.32 -8.83
CA ASP A 194 5.34 21.33 -10.24
C ASP A 194 6.46 20.91 -11.20
N ALA A 195 7.73 21.06 -10.79
CA ALA A 195 8.89 20.74 -11.63
C ALA A 195 9.38 19.29 -11.46
N GLY A 196 9.02 18.67 -10.34
CA GLY A 196 9.51 17.35 -9.96
C GLY A 196 9.56 17.20 -8.44
N GLY A 197 10.36 16.26 -7.94
CA GLY A 197 10.38 16.00 -6.52
C GLY A 197 11.57 15.17 -6.04
N ILE A 198 11.46 14.75 -4.77
CA ILE A 198 12.37 13.78 -4.16
C ILE A 198 11.54 12.62 -3.61
N THR A 199 11.86 11.40 -4.02
CA THR A 199 11.38 10.17 -3.38
C THR A 199 12.30 9.82 -2.22
N VAL A 200 11.74 9.65 -1.03
CA VAL A 200 12.44 9.15 0.16
C VAL A 200 11.90 7.76 0.46
N MET A 201 12.78 6.77 0.48
CA MET A 201 12.38 5.37 0.50
C MET A 201 13.45 4.47 1.12
N PRO A 202 13.11 3.27 1.62
CA PRO A 202 14.08 2.22 1.85
C PRO A 202 14.83 1.88 0.55
N ALA A 203 16.13 1.64 0.64
CA ALA A 203 16.93 1.26 -0.51
C ALA A 203 16.68 -0.20 -0.95
N GLU A 204 16.23 -1.05 -0.05
CA GLU A 204 15.81 -2.43 -0.28
C GLU A 204 14.35 -2.63 0.16
N PRO A 205 13.61 -3.60 -0.41
CA PRO A 205 12.28 -3.97 0.05
C PRO A 205 12.27 -4.30 1.55
N THR A 206 11.28 -3.80 2.27
CA THR A 206 11.12 -4.10 3.70
C THR A 206 9.64 -4.08 4.08
N LEU A 207 9.27 -4.94 5.04
CA LEU A 207 8.01 -4.89 5.78
C LEU A 207 8.18 -4.26 7.17
N ASP A 208 9.37 -3.77 7.49
CA ASP A 208 9.57 -3.02 8.73
C ASP A 208 8.70 -1.77 8.73
N PHE A 209 8.13 -1.48 9.87
CA PHE A 209 7.33 -0.28 10.02
C PHE A 209 8.21 0.97 9.94
N ILE A 210 7.89 1.85 8.99
CA ILE A 210 8.53 3.16 8.85
C ILE A 210 7.44 4.22 8.96
N GLY A 211 7.48 4.99 10.05
CA GLY A 211 6.63 6.17 10.22
C GLY A 211 7.16 7.35 9.42
N TRP A 212 6.26 8.23 8.97
CA TRP A 212 6.63 9.44 8.24
C TRP A 212 6.07 10.66 8.94
N ARG A 213 6.89 11.71 9.05
CA ARG A 213 6.47 12.98 9.64
C ARG A 213 7.03 14.15 8.86
N ALA A 214 6.18 15.09 8.49
CA ALA A 214 6.57 16.40 8.04
C ALA A 214 6.27 17.44 9.14
N SER A 215 7.22 18.32 9.44
CA SER A 215 7.05 19.40 10.41
C SER A 215 7.40 20.73 9.78
N LEU A 216 6.62 21.78 10.09
CA LEU A 216 6.89 23.12 9.58
C LEU A 216 8.00 23.82 10.36
N GLU A 217 8.77 24.62 9.65
CA GLU A 217 9.77 25.53 10.19
C GLU A 217 9.58 26.94 9.61
N PRO A 218 9.32 27.96 10.40
CA PRO A 218 9.14 27.94 11.85
C PRO A 218 7.90 27.15 12.29
N GLY A 219 7.82 26.86 13.58
CA GLY A 219 6.68 26.14 14.17
C GLY A 219 5.37 26.89 14.04
N PHE A 220 4.27 26.22 14.47
CA PHE A 220 2.89 26.70 14.27
C PHE A 220 2.64 28.14 14.71
N ALA A 221 3.10 28.53 15.90
CA ALA A 221 2.87 29.87 16.42
C ALA A 221 3.52 30.98 15.59
N ASP A 222 4.68 30.70 15.03
CA ASP A 222 5.39 31.63 14.15
C ASP A 222 4.80 31.63 12.75
N SER A 223 4.26 30.52 12.27
CA SER A 223 3.67 30.37 10.95
C SER A 223 2.41 31.21 10.79
N LEU A 224 1.59 31.35 11.85
CA LEU A 224 0.41 32.20 11.84
C LEU A 224 0.75 33.67 11.62
N ALA A 225 1.91 34.13 12.08
CA ALA A 225 2.36 35.51 11.89
C ALA A 225 2.98 35.74 10.50
N ARG A 226 3.32 34.69 9.77
CA ARG A 226 4.02 34.71 8.47
C ARG A 226 3.14 34.23 7.32
N THR A 227 1.92 34.57 7.32
CA THR A 227 0.80 34.03 6.52
C THR A 227 0.96 33.89 5.01
N ALA A 228 2.10 34.05 4.45
CA ALA A 228 2.28 33.87 3.00
C ALA A 228 3.54 33.07 2.63
N GLY A 229 4.02 32.26 3.53
CA GLY A 229 4.79 31.08 3.19
C GLY A 229 6.11 31.18 2.43
N THR A 230 6.56 32.35 2.02
CA THR A 230 7.84 32.44 1.28
C THR A 230 9.06 32.11 2.14
N ASP A 231 8.92 32.13 3.46
CA ASP A 231 10.03 31.84 4.40
C ASP A 231 9.84 30.54 5.19
N ALA A 232 8.76 29.77 4.93
CA ALA A 232 8.54 28.51 5.57
C ALA A 232 9.42 27.41 4.94
N ALA A 233 9.92 26.52 5.78
CA ALA A 233 10.60 25.32 5.37
C ALA A 233 9.98 24.09 6.05
N VAL A 234 10.31 22.91 5.57
CA VAL A 234 9.79 21.64 6.08
C VAL A 234 10.94 20.79 6.59
N THR A 235 10.74 20.11 7.72
CA THR A 235 11.54 18.95 8.11
C THR A 235 10.79 17.69 7.77
N LEU A 236 11.41 16.77 7.05
CA LEU A 236 10.93 15.43 6.78
C LEU A 236 11.71 14.40 7.56
N ASP A 237 11.01 13.60 8.35
CA ASP A 237 11.57 12.49 9.12
C ASP A 237 11.01 11.14 8.62
N ALA A 238 11.89 10.17 8.38
CA ALA A 238 11.54 8.76 8.39
C ALA A 238 11.80 8.20 9.80
N ILE A 239 10.81 7.56 10.43
CA ILE A 239 10.86 7.14 11.83
C ILE A 239 10.94 5.62 11.88
N HIS A 240 12.02 5.10 12.42
CA HIS A 240 12.28 3.68 12.60
C HIS A 240 12.13 3.30 14.08
N PHE A 241 11.63 2.09 14.31
CA PHE A 241 11.50 1.49 15.63
C PHE A 241 12.37 0.22 15.67
N PRO A 242 13.68 0.35 15.99
CA PRO A 242 14.59 -0.77 15.94
C PRO A 242 14.30 -1.78 17.05
N ALA A 243 14.24 -3.05 16.70
CA ALA A 243 14.16 -4.13 17.68
C ALA A 243 15.46 -4.23 18.49
N ALA A 244 15.35 -4.62 19.75
CA ALA A 244 16.51 -4.80 20.62
C ALA A 244 17.31 -6.07 20.21
N THR A 245 18.46 -5.86 19.57
CA THR A 245 19.37 -6.93 19.15
C THR A 245 20.73 -6.85 19.88
N GLY A 246 20.75 -6.23 21.06
CA GLY A 246 21.97 -5.88 21.78
C GLY A 246 22.29 -4.40 21.68
N ASN A 247 23.58 -4.03 21.84
CA ASN A 247 23.98 -2.62 21.80
C ASN A 247 24.08 -2.05 20.39
N ARG A 248 24.22 -2.91 19.38
CA ARG A 248 24.37 -2.53 17.98
C ARG A 248 23.04 -2.60 17.25
N ILE A 249 22.67 -1.49 16.65
CA ILE A 249 21.47 -1.34 15.81
C ILE A 249 21.93 -0.92 14.42
N GLU A 250 21.43 -1.62 13.41
CA GLU A 250 21.58 -1.26 12.00
C GLU A 250 20.18 -0.99 11.44
N LEU A 251 19.97 0.21 10.91
CA LEU A 251 18.69 0.55 10.26
C LEU A 251 18.68 0.09 8.80
N PRO A 252 17.50 -0.15 8.22
CA PRO A 252 17.37 -0.26 6.78
C PRO A 252 18.02 0.93 6.08
N ALA A 253 18.79 0.66 5.03
CA ALA A 253 19.35 1.72 4.22
C ALA A 253 18.24 2.55 3.58
N MET A 254 18.42 3.87 3.53
CA MET A 254 17.44 4.80 2.97
C MET A 254 18.01 5.48 1.72
N SER A 255 17.14 5.83 0.79
CA SER A 255 17.49 6.54 -0.43
C SER A 255 16.67 7.84 -0.57
N LEU A 256 17.34 8.90 -0.98
CA LEU A 256 16.73 10.15 -1.44
C LEU A 256 17.00 10.28 -2.92
N THR A 257 15.99 10.09 -3.74
CA THR A 257 16.14 10.06 -5.20
C THR A 257 15.31 11.16 -5.86
N PRO A 258 15.92 12.17 -6.45
CA PRO A 258 15.18 13.19 -7.17
C PRO A 258 14.63 12.66 -8.49
N TYR A 259 13.49 13.22 -8.91
CA TYR A 259 12.84 12.94 -10.18
C TYR A 259 12.30 14.24 -10.80
N ALA A 260 12.18 14.28 -12.11
CA ALA A 260 11.58 15.39 -12.84
C ALA A 260 10.15 15.03 -13.31
N GLY A 261 9.32 16.04 -13.54
CA GLY A 261 7.94 15.86 -14.01
C GLY A 261 6.91 15.71 -12.89
N ASP A 262 5.78 15.09 -13.21
CA ASP A 262 4.72 14.93 -12.24
C ASP A 262 5.05 13.89 -11.13
N TRP A 263 4.19 13.79 -10.13
CA TRP A 263 4.43 12.95 -8.97
C TRP A 263 4.57 11.44 -9.31
N THR A 264 4.04 11.00 -10.44
CA THR A 264 4.19 9.57 -10.86
C THR A 264 5.64 9.22 -11.18
N GLY A 265 6.47 10.21 -11.48
CA GLY A 265 7.92 10.05 -11.59
C GLY A 265 8.58 9.56 -10.29
N SER A 266 7.95 9.79 -9.13
CA SER A 266 8.41 9.28 -7.84
C SER A 266 8.34 7.76 -7.71
N LEU A 267 7.50 7.11 -8.49
CA LEU A 267 7.27 5.67 -8.42
C LEU A 267 8.42 4.86 -9.03
N GLU A 268 9.08 5.40 -10.04
CA GLU A 268 10.13 4.68 -10.78
C GLU A 268 11.37 4.38 -9.91
N PRO A 269 11.93 5.31 -9.12
CA PRO A 269 13.02 5.01 -8.20
C PRO A 269 12.67 3.88 -7.23
N TYR A 270 11.46 3.90 -6.67
CA TYR A 270 11.01 2.87 -5.73
C TYR A 270 10.82 1.51 -6.44
N ARG A 271 10.17 1.50 -7.62
CA ARG A 271 9.92 0.28 -8.39
C ARG A 271 11.18 -0.48 -8.76
N ARG A 272 12.29 0.22 -9.07
CA ARG A 272 13.57 -0.41 -9.44
C ARG A 272 14.16 -1.30 -8.35
N ASN A 273 13.87 -0.98 -7.11
CA ASN A 273 14.45 -1.67 -5.95
C ASN A 273 13.54 -2.82 -5.47
N GLN A 274 12.38 -3.03 -6.12
CA GLN A 274 11.44 -4.05 -5.70
C GLN A 274 11.74 -5.41 -6.32
N ALA A 275 11.57 -6.49 -5.54
CA ALA A 275 11.63 -7.84 -6.06
C ALA A 275 10.47 -8.14 -7.03
N PRO A 276 10.59 -9.16 -7.89
CA PRO A 276 9.53 -9.54 -8.81
C PRO A 276 8.22 -9.88 -8.09
N THR A 277 7.10 -9.52 -8.68
CA THR A 277 5.78 -9.96 -8.22
C THR A 277 5.64 -11.47 -8.39
N ARG A 278 5.12 -12.15 -7.36
CA ARG A 278 4.76 -13.56 -7.44
C ARG A 278 3.72 -13.77 -8.53
N ARG A 279 3.88 -14.85 -9.28
CA ARG A 279 2.89 -15.32 -10.25
C ARG A 279 2.39 -16.69 -9.81
N SER A 280 1.13 -16.73 -9.39
CA SER A 280 0.45 -17.99 -9.13
C SER A 280 0.39 -18.86 -10.38
N ARG A 281 0.49 -20.18 -10.20
CA ARG A 281 0.25 -21.18 -11.24
C ARG A 281 -1.19 -21.69 -11.25
N ALA A 282 -2.07 -21.11 -10.44
CA ALA A 282 -3.48 -21.41 -10.49
C ALA A 282 -4.05 -21.09 -11.88
N ALA A 283 -4.52 -22.11 -12.59
CA ALA A 283 -5.01 -21.95 -13.95
C ALA A 283 -6.16 -20.95 -14.04
N TRP A 284 -7.01 -20.90 -13.02
CA TRP A 284 -8.13 -19.98 -12.96
C TRP A 284 -7.75 -18.51 -12.79
N LEU A 285 -6.52 -18.17 -12.34
CA LEU A 285 -5.98 -16.82 -12.31
C LEU A 285 -5.22 -16.41 -13.60
N ALA A 286 -4.98 -17.35 -14.50
CA ALA A 286 -4.28 -17.05 -15.76
C ALA A 286 -5.08 -16.08 -16.64
N GLU A 287 -6.42 -16.16 -16.57
CA GLU A 287 -7.35 -15.29 -17.28
C GLU A 287 -8.16 -14.44 -16.30
N PRO A 288 -8.65 -13.27 -16.73
CA PRO A 288 -9.53 -12.45 -15.91
C PRO A 288 -10.86 -13.13 -15.68
N ARG A 289 -11.32 -13.14 -14.44
CA ARG A 289 -12.62 -13.67 -14.02
C ARG A 289 -13.39 -12.61 -13.23
N LEU A 290 -14.70 -12.60 -13.40
CA LEU A 290 -15.62 -11.86 -12.54
C LEU A 290 -15.77 -12.64 -11.23
N TRP A 291 -15.69 -11.95 -10.10
CA TRP A 291 -15.82 -12.52 -8.76
C TRP A 291 -17.17 -12.15 -8.14
N LEU A 292 -17.60 -12.94 -7.18
CA LEU A 292 -18.65 -12.60 -6.21
C LEU A 292 -18.05 -12.67 -4.82
N GLN A 293 -18.36 -11.71 -3.96
CA GLN A 293 -18.20 -11.87 -2.51
C GLN A 293 -19.55 -12.04 -1.86
N VAL A 294 -19.72 -13.09 -1.04
CA VAL A 294 -20.99 -13.39 -0.35
C VAL A 294 -20.79 -13.72 1.11
N GLN A 295 -21.60 -13.12 1.98
CA GLN A 295 -21.64 -13.39 3.41
C GLN A 295 -22.73 -14.42 3.72
N LEU A 296 -22.34 -15.57 4.27
CA LEU A 296 -23.27 -16.61 4.70
C LEU A 296 -23.81 -16.33 6.10
N MET A 297 -22.96 -15.92 7.05
CA MET A 297 -23.38 -15.65 8.42
C MET A 297 -22.69 -14.36 8.91
N SER A 298 -23.46 -13.52 9.61
CA SER A 298 -22.96 -12.27 10.18
C SER A 298 -22.05 -12.53 11.39
N THR A 299 -21.37 -11.49 11.84
CA THR A 299 -20.57 -11.48 13.08
C THR A 299 -21.41 -11.79 14.32
N GLU A 300 -22.69 -11.46 14.30
CA GLU A 300 -23.63 -11.77 15.38
C GLU A 300 -24.09 -13.24 15.36
N GLY A 301 -23.60 -14.05 14.42
CA GLY A 301 -23.97 -15.45 14.25
C GLY A 301 -25.37 -15.65 13.68
N GLU A 302 -25.88 -14.66 12.91
CA GLU A 302 -27.17 -14.74 12.22
C GLU A 302 -26.94 -15.27 10.78
N PRO A 303 -27.44 -16.46 10.45
CA PRO A 303 -27.38 -17.02 9.09
C PRO A 303 -28.20 -16.17 8.11
N ARG A 304 -27.62 -15.90 6.97
CA ARG A 304 -28.29 -15.30 5.81
C ARG A 304 -28.52 -16.33 4.73
N TYR A 305 -27.53 -17.14 4.49
CA TYR A 305 -27.53 -18.28 3.57
C TYR A 305 -26.91 -19.47 4.28
N ASP A 306 -27.44 -20.64 4.05
CA ASP A 306 -26.79 -21.89 4.45
C ASP A 306 -25.95 -22.47 3.30
N PHE A 307 -25.39 -23.66 3.48
CA PHE A 307 -24.54 -24.28 2.45
C PHE A 307 -25.36 -24.87 1.29
N ASP A 308 -26.65 -25.11 1.46
CA ASP A 308 -27.51 -25.51 0.34
C ASP A 308 -27.90 -24.28 -0.50
N ASP A 309 -28.16 -23.12 0.13
CA ASP A 309 -28.26 -21.82 -0.56
C ASP A 309 -26.95 -21.46 -1.29
N LEU A 310 -25.80 -21.80 -0.72
CA LEU A 310 -24.50 -21.56 -1.36
C LEU A 310 -24.35 -22.37 -2.65
N VAL A 311 -24.86 -23.61 -2.71
CA VAL A 311 -24.89 -24.40 -3.94
C VAL A 311 -25.68 -23.66 -5.02
N ASP A 312 -26.87 -23.16 -4.69
CA ASP A 312 -27.72 -22.40 -5.62
C ASP A 312 -27.01 -21.13 -6.11
N ILE A 313 -26.31 -20.42 -5.20
CA ILE A 313 -25.52 -19.20 -5.55
C ILE A 313 -24.36 -19.55 -6.49
N ILE A 314 -23.69 -20.68 -6.29
CA ILE A 314 -22.59 -21.16 -7.18
C ILE A 314 -23.15 -21.49 -8.58
N GLU A 315 -24.34 -22.15 -8.66
CA GLU A 315 -25.00 -22.41 -9.94
C GLU A 315 -25.39 -21.11 -10.66
N GLU A 316 -25.87 -20.13 -9.91
CA GLU A 316 -26.17 -18.81 -10.43
C GLU A 316 -24.89 -18.09 -10.93
N CYS A 317 -23.77 -18.17 -10.19
CA CYS A 317 -22.49 -17.66 -10.62
C CYS A 317 -22.07 -18.24 -11.97
N ALA A 318 -22.08 -19.56 -12.09
CA ALA A 318 -21.73 -20.25 -13.34
C ALA A 318 -22.64 -19.82 -14.52
N SER A 319 -23.93 -19.71 -14.29
CA SER A 319 -24.92 -19.34 -15.33
C SER A 319 -24.79 -17.89 -15.80
N THR A 320 -24.25 -17.01 -14.95
CA THR A 320 -24.08 -15.56 -15.22
C THR A 320 -22.68 -15.16 -15.60
N GLY A 321 -21.71 -16.12 -15.66
CA GLY A 321 -20.32 -15.88 -16.05
C GLY A 321 -19.44 -15.35 -14.90
N VAL A 322 -19.90 -15.47 -13.65
CA VAL A 322 -19.07 -15.26 -12.46
C VAL A 322 -18.22 -16.50 -12.25
N GLY A 323 -16.89 -16.36 -12.35
CA GLY A 323 -15.97 -17.49 -12.37
C GLY A 323 -15.18 -17.69 -11.07
N ALA A 324 -15.42 -16.87 -10.05
CA ALA A 324 -14.81 -17.03 -8.72
C ALA A 324 -15.76 -16.53 -7.62
N ILE A 325 -15.72 -17.15 -6.47
CA ILE A 325 -16.55 -16.77 -5.31
C ILE A 325 -15.71 -16.70 -4.05
N GLN A 326 -15.77 -15.55 -3.37
CA GLN A 326 -15.21 -15.37 -2.03
C GLN A 326 -16.30 -15.58 -0.99
N ILE A 327 -16.12 -16.57 -0.13
CA ILE A 327 -17.12 -17.01 0.83
C ILE A 327 -16.75 -16.46 2.21
N VAL A 328 -17.59 -15.58 2.75
CA VAL A 328 -17.40 -14.90 4.04
C VAL A 328 -18.38 -15.44 5.06
N GLY A 329 -17.93 -15.61 6.33
CA GLY A 329 -18.79 -16.08 7.40
C GLY A 329 -19.29 -17.52 7.24
N TRP A 330 -18.51 -18.35 6.59
CA TRP A 330 -18.77 -19.79 6.41
C TRP A 330 -18.46 -20.61 7.67
N ASN A 331 -17.73 -20.00 8.62
CA ASN A 331 -17.19 -20.61 9.83
C ASN A 331 -18.08 -20.39 11.06
N GLU A 332 -17.85 -21.21 12.08
CA GLU A 332 -18.40 -20.97 13.41
C GLU A 332 -18.05 -19.54 13.87
N GLY A 333 -19.04 -18.84 14.46
CA GLY A 333 -18.89 -17.43 14.81
C GLY A 333 -19.22 -16.44 13.68
N GLY A 334 -19.38 -16.92 12.43
CA GLY A 334 -19.66 -16.05 11.28
C GLY A 334 -18.48 -15.20 10.86
N GLN A 335 -18.76 -14.14 10.10
CA GLN A 335 -17.74 -13.19 9.73
C GLN A 335 -17.10 -12.57 10.97
N ASP A 336 -15.78 -12.57 11.07
CA ASP A 336 -14.99 -11.94 12.13
C ASP A 336 -15.24 -12.45 13.56
N GLY A 337 -16.03 -13.48 13.76
CA GLY A 337 -16.30 -14.05 15.10
C GLY A 337 -15.52 -15.33 15.36
N LEU A 338 -15.19 -15.56 16.63
CA LEU A 338 -14.43 -16.71 17.16
C LEU A 338 -13.02 -16.89 16.53
N VAL A 339 -12.44 -15.81 16.03
CA VAL A 339 -11.08 -15.82 15.45
C VAL A 339 -10.02 -16.34 16.45
N PRO A 340 -8.91 -16.92 15.98
CA PRO A 340 -8.47 -17.04 14.58
C PRO A 340 -8.88 -18.36 13.88
N TRP A 341 -9.58 -19.28 14.54
CA TRP A 341 -9.84 -20.59 13.99
C TRP A 341 -11.15 -20.64 13.21
N HIS A 342 -11.12 -21.35 12.06
CA HIS A 342 -12.25 -21.39 11.11
C HIS A 342 -12.68 -22.83 10.88
N ARG A 343 -13.87 -23.17 11.36
CA ARG A 343 -14.49 -24.48 11.15
C ARG A 343 -15.86 -24.30 10.48
N PRO A 344 -16.24 -25.15 9.52
CA PRO A 344 -17.56 -25.02 8.88
C PRO A 344 -18.69 -24.98 9.90
N ALA A 345 -19.52 -23.92 9.84
CA ALA A 345 -20.54 -23.66 10.83
C ALA A 345 -21.64 -24.74 10.81
N ALA A 346 -21.90 -25.34 11.96
CA ALA A 346 -22.98 -26.37 12.09
C ALA A 346 -24.34 -25.81 11.72
N LYS A 347 -24.63 -24.53 12.05
CA LYS A 347 -25.87 -23.82 11.68
C LYS A 347 -26.10 -23.72 10.16
N LEU A 348 -24.99 -23.73 9.36
CA LEU A 348 -25.05 -23.62 7.91
C LEU A 348 -25.06 -24.97 7.21
N GLY A 349 -25.03 -26.10 7.94
CA GLY A 349 -24.99 -27.45 7.37
C GLY A 349 -23.71 -28.21 7.65
N GLY A 350 -22.76 -27.59 8.39
CA GLY A 350 -21.52 -28.22 8.86
C GLY A 350 -20.56 -28.65 7.74
N PRO A 351 -19.53 -29.46 8.06
CA PRO A 351 -18.50 -29.85 7.09
C PRO A 351 -19.06 -30.52 5.83
N ALA A 352 -20.10 -31.38 5.96
CA ALA A 352 -20.68 -32.05 4.82
C ALA A 352 -21.42 -31.11 3.87
N GLY A 353 -22.05 -30.04 4.41
CA GLY A 353 -22.70 -29.02 3.60
C GLY A 353 -21.67 -28.20 2.81
N LEU A 354 -20.60 -27.72 3.48
CA LEU A 354 -19.52 -26.99 2.80
C LEU A 354 -18.88 -27.87 1.71
N GLN A 355 -18.60 -29.15 2.00
CA GLN A 355 -17.99 -30.05 1.02
C GLN A 355 -18.84 -30.16 -0.24
N ARG A 356 -20.19 -30.31 -0.11
CA ARG A 356 -21.09 -30.35 -1.29
C ARG A 356 -20.98 -29.05 -2.11
N ALA A 357 -20.93 -27.92 -1.47
CA ALA A 357 -20.81 -26.63 -2.16
C ALA A 357 -19.46 -26.50 -2.92
N LEU A 358 -18.34 -26.88 -2.29
CA LEU A 358 -17.03 -26.87 -2.92
C LEU A 358 -16.94 -27.87 -4.09
N ASP A 359 -17.50 -29.06 -3.93
CA ASP A 359 -17.58 -30.07 -5.02
C ASP A 359 -18.39 -29.53 -6.20
N ARG A 360 -19.51 -28.87 -5.92
CA ARG A 360 -20.38 -28.28 -6.96
C ARG A 360 -19.68 -27.13 -7.69
N ALA A 361 -18.94 -26.29 -6.96
CA ALA A 361 -18.16 -25.21 -7.54
C ALA A 361 -17.10 -25.75 -8.52
N ARG A 362 -16.39 -26.81 -8.13
CA ARG A 362 -15.40 -27.49 -8.98
C ARG A 362 -16.02 -28.07 -10.24
N GLU A 363 -17.22 -28.71 -10.14
CA GLU A 363 -17.93 -29.23 -11.30
C GLU A 363 -18.31 -28.14 -12.32
N LEU A 364 -18.55 -26.92 -11.84
CA LEU A 364 -18.98 -25.77 -12.64
C LEU A 364 -17.84 -24.82 -13.03
N ASP A 365 -16.59 -25.15 -12.73
CA ASP A 365 -15.40 -24.28 -12.94
C ASP A 365 -15.56 -22.90 -12.27
N VAL A 366 -16.15 -22.85 -11.09
CA VAL A 366 -16.21 -21.66 -10.22
C VAL A 366 -15.18 -21.81 -9.12
N ALA A 367 -14.13 -20.98 -9.14
CA ALA A 367 -13.09 -21.02 -8.12
C ALA A 367 -13.61 -20.53 -6.77
N THR A 368 -13.21 -21.19 -5.68
CA THR A 368 -13.66 -20.90 -4.33
C THR A 368 -12.54 -20.36 -3.45
N VAL A 369 -12.75 -19.20 -2.84
CA VAL A 369 -11.80 -18.53 -1.93
C VAL A 369 -12.46 -18.36 -0.57
N LEU A 370 -11.92 -19.02 0.45
CA LEU A 370 -12.47 -18.95 1.81
C LEU A 370 -11.87 -17.74 2.55
N TYR A 371 -12.74 -16.90 3.12
CA TYR A 371 -12.34 -15.80 3.98
C TYR A 371 -11.79 -16.32 5.31
N VAL A 372 -10.64 -15.82 5.74
CA VAL A 372 -10.01 -16.16 7.02
C VAL A 372 -9.43 -14.90 7.68
N LYS A 373 -9.32 -14.91 9.01
CA LYS A 373 -8.81 -13.79 9.80
C LYS A 373 -7.92 -14.29 10.93
N TYR A 374 -6.61 -14.28 10.72
CA TYR A 374 -5.64 -14.88 11.63
C TYR A 374 -4.92 -13.88 12.54
N VAL A 375 -5.06 -12.58 12.29
CA VAL A 375 -4.31 -11.54 13.01
C VAL A 375 -4.74 -11.40 14.47
N TRP A 376 -5.95 -11.82 14.81
CA TRP A 376 -6.59 -11.54 16.08
C TRP A 376 -7.01 -12.78 16.85
N VAL A 377 -7.06 -12.64 18.19
CA VAL A 377 -7.84 -13.53 19.08
C VAL A 377 -8.85 -12.70 19.86
N GLU A 378 -10.05 -13.22 20.06
CA GLU A 378 -11.08 -12.58 20.88
C GLU A 378 -10.84 -12.75 22.38
N LYS A 379 -11.03 -11.66 23.15
CA LYS A 379 -11.00 -11.66 24.61
C LYS A 379 -12.23 -10.95 25.18
N PRO A 380 -13.08 -11.60 25.99
CA PRO A 380 -13.08 -13.03 26.24
C PRO A 380 -13.57 -13.83 25.03
N GLY A 381 -13.00 -15.00 24.83
CA GLY A 381 -13.37 -15.91 23.77
C GLY A 381 -12.91 -17.33 24.06
N PRO A 382 -13.42 -18.34 23.35
CA PRO A 382 -13.09 -19.74 23.62
C PRO A 382 -11.63 -20.10 23.34
N ASN A 383 -10.97 -19.34 22.48
CA ASN A 383 -9.56 -19.56 22.08
C ASN A 383 -8.58 -18.75 22.95
N TRP A 384 -9.07 -17.89 23.87
CA TRP A 384 -8.22 -16.95 24.58
C TRP A 384 -7.14 -17.63 25.44
N GLU A 385 -7.53 -18.59 26.31
CA GLU A 385 -6.60 -19.23 27.23
C GLU A 385 -5.46 -19.97 26.51
N GLU A 386 -5.77 -20.56 25.34
CA GLU A 386 -4.80 -21.27 24.52
C GLU A 386 -3.85 -20.32 23.78
N LEU A 387 -4.36 -19.16 23.32
CA LEU A 387 -3.63 -18.26 22.45
C LEU A 387 -3.04 -17.04 23.17
N GLU A 388 -3.41 -16.80 24.42
CA GLU A 388 -2.85 -15.71 25.22
C GLU A 388 -1.30 -15.70 25.27
N PRO A 389 -0.60 -16.88 25.29
CA PRO A 389 0.85 -16.89 25.22
C PRO A 389 1.44 -16.38 23.90
N PHE A 390 0.66 -16.26 22.83
CA PHE A 390 1.12 -15.88 21.50
C PHE A 390 0.72 -14.44 21.10
N VAL A 391 0.13 -13.68 22.01
CA VAL A 391 -0.32 -12.31 21.69
C VAL A 391 0.81 -11.31 21.76
N SER A 392 0.76 -10.31 20.88
CA SER A 392 1.71 -9.19 20.91
C SER A 392 1.54 -8.36 22.19
N ARG A 393 2.65 -7.99 22.82
CA ARG A 393 2.69 -7.25 24.08
C ARG A 393 3.40 -5.92 23.95
N ASP A 394 2.90 -4.93 24.67
CA ASP A 394 3.51 -3.61 24.80
C ASP A 394 4.79 -3.64 25.67
N PRO A 395 5.51 -2.51 25.80
CA PRO A 395 6.71 -2.44 26.65
C PRO A 395 6.47 -2.72 28.14
N ASN A 396 5.21 -2.67 28.61
CA ASN A 396 4.84 -2.99 29.99
C ASN A 396 4.39 -4.45 30.17
N GLY A 397 4.51 -5.26 29.11
CA GLY A 397 4.08 -6.65 29.07
C GLY A 397 2.56 -6.84 28.96
N GLN A 398 1.80 -5.77 28.66
CA GLN A 398 0.36 -5.85 28.48
C GLN A 398 0.00 -6.19 27.03
N PRO A 399 -1.00 -7.03 26.80
CA PRO A 399 -1.51 -7.26 25.46
C PRO A 399 -2.08 -5.98 24.85
N TYR A 400 -1.75 -5.70 23.61
CA TYR A 400 -2.51 -4.71 22.82
C TYR A 400 -3.96 -5.16 22.69
N ALA A 401 -4.91 -4.24 22.63
CA ALA A 401 -6.30 -4.58 22.45
C ALA A 401 -7.07 -3.45 21.76
N GLN A 402 -8.04 -3.84 20.93
CA GLN A 402 -9.02 -2.92 20.38
C GLN A 402 -10.42 -3.53 20.44
N PRO A 403 -11.51 -2.73 20.39
CA PRO A 403 -12.85 -3.27 20.30
C PRO A 403 -12.99 -4.20 19.09
N GLY A 404 -13.56 -5.38 19.31
CA GLY A 404 -13.88 -6.33 18.25
C GLY A 404 -14.98 -5.80 17.31
N PRO A 405 -15.38 -6.56 16.29
CA PRO A 405 -16.29 -6.08 15.27
C PRO A 405 -17.64 -5.63 15.84
N VAL A 406 -18.11 -4.48 15.35
CA VAL A 406 -19.29 -3.80 15.87
C VAL A 406 -20.23 -3.47 14.73
N TYR A 407 -21.14 -4.39 14.35
CA TYR A 407 -21.99 -4.16 13.20
C TYR A 407 -23.42 -3.73 13.54
N HIS A 408 -24.12 -4.41 14.47
CA HIS A 408 -25.56 -4.20 14.67
C HIS A 408 -25.96 -3.84 16.10
N SER A 409 -25.34 -4.44 17.12
CA SER A 409 -25.74 -4.20 18.50
C SER A 409 -25.37 -2.78 18.96
N SER A 410 -26.33 -2.02 19.50
CA SER A 410 -26.06 -0.71 20.09
C SER A 410 -25.05 -0.79 21.23
N ARG A 411 -25.03 -1.85 22.02
CA ARG A 411 -24.05 -2.06 23.12
C ARG A 411 -22.64 -2.16 22.57
N LYS A 412 -22.45 -2.93 21.50
CA LYS A 412 -21.17 -3.05 20.79
C LYS A 412 -20.81 -1.71 20.11
N ARG A 413 -21.74 -1.12 19.35
CA ARG A 413 -21.51 0.14 18.62
C ARG A 413 -21.05 1.29 19.49
N TYR A 414 -21.54 1.36 20.73
CA TYR A 414 -21.13 2.39 21.68
C TYR A 414 -20.04 1.92 22.67
N GLY A 415 -19.43 0.75 22.43
CA GLY A 415 -18.33 0.25 23.25
C GLY A 415 -18.74 -0.15 24.67
N ILE A 416 -20.05 -0.37 24.93
CA ILE A 416 -20.56 -0.72 26.27
C ILE A 416 -20.25 -2.18 26.60
N SER A 417 -20.35 -3.06 25.60
CA SER A 417 -20.04 -4.49 25.75
C SER A 417 -19.66 -5.04 24.39
N THR A 418 -18.40 -5.36 24.20
CA THR A 418 -17.85 -5.99 22.98
C THR A 418 -16.68 -6.88 23.37
N PRO A 419 -16.46 -8.00 22.68
CA PRO A 419 -15.17 -8.68 22.76
C PRO A 419 -14.05 -7.72 22.33
N TRP A 420 -12.87 -7.93 22.91
CA TRP A 420 -11.68 -7.24 22.47
C TRP A 420 -10.94 -8.10 21.44
N TYR A 421 -10.43 -7.49 20.41
CA TYR A 421 -9.45 -8.09 19.53
C TYR A 421 -8.06 -7.83 20.08
N VAL A 422 -7.33 -8.91 20.31
CA VAL A 422 -5.94 -8.89 20.76
C VAL A 422 -5.08 -9.45 19.64
N PRO A 423 -4.06 -8.71 19.17
CA PRO A 423 -3.27 -9.14 18.01
C PRO A 423 -2.33 -10.29 18.37
N LEU A 424 -2.28 -11.27 17.51
CA LEU A 424 -1.36 -12.39 17.58
C LEU A 424 0.02 -12.01 17.01
N CYS A 425 1.07 -12.57 17.56
CA CYS A 425 2.44 -12.30 17.12
C CYS A 425 2.91 -13.38 16.13
N PHE A 426 3.04 -13.02 14.85
CA PHE A 426 3.55 -13.94 13.83
C PHE A 426 5.05 -14.28 13.97
N GLY A 427 5.78 -13.63 14.90
CA GLY A 427 7.10 -14.08 15.33
C GLY A 427 7.10 -15.44 16.01
N VAL A 428 5.95 -15.86 16.58
CA VAL A 428 5.80 -17.16 17.25
C VAL A 428 5.63 -18.27 16.21
N ARG A 429 6.64 -19.10 16.06
CA ARG A 429 6.64 -20.18 15.06
C ARG A 429 5.51 -21.20 15.28
N GLU A 430 5.22 -21.56 16.51
CA GLU A 430 4.15 -22.52 16.83
C GLU A 430 2.79 -22.02 16.33
N LEU A 431 2.51 -20.73 16.44
CA LEU A 431 1.29 -20.12 15.90
C LEU A 431 1.23 -20.27 14.38
N ARG A 432 2.34 -19.93 13.67
CA ARG A 432 2.39 -20.06 12.21
C ARG A 432 2.22 -21.51 11.74
N ASP A 433 2.85 -22.45 12.43
CA ASP A 433 2.70 -23.90 12.13
C ASP A 433 1.24 -24.38 12.26
N ARG A 434 0.50 -23.88 13.27
CA ARG A 434 -0.92 -24.20 13.47
C ARG A 434 -1.79 -23.60 12.36
N ILE A 435 -1.57 -22.33 12.01
CA ILE A 435 -2.29 -21.66 10.93
C ILE A 435 -2.03 -22.36 9.59
N ALA A 436 -0.77 -22.70 9.30
CA ALA A 436 -0.42 -23.43 8.09
C ALA A 436 -1.14 -24.81 8.01
N GLY A 437 -1.31 -25.47 9.17
CA GLY A 437 -2.09 -26.71 9.26
C GLY A 437 -3.55 -26.52 8.88
N GLU A 438 -4.19 -25.46 9.37
CA GLU A 438 -5.60 -25.14 9.05
C GLU A 438 -5.78 -24.79 7.57
N VAL A 439 -4.87 -24.01 6.99
CA VAL A 439 -4.89 -23.67 5.56
C VAL A 439 -4.76 -24.92 4.68
N ALA A 440 -3.85 -25.84 5.05
CA ALA A 440 -3.72 -27.10 4.33
C ALA A 440 -4.97 -27.98 4.45
N GLU A 441 -5.68 -27.93 5.58
CA GLU A 441 -6.97 -28.60 5.75
C GLU A 441 -8.02 -28.03 4.79
N MET A 442 -8.14 -26.70 4.67
CA MET A 442 -9.03 -26.03 3.71
C MET A 442 -8.74 -26.44 2.25
N ALA A 443 -7.45 -26.50 1.90
CA ALA A 443 -7.04 -26.99 0.59
C ALA A 443 -7.44 -28.47 0.37
N SER A 444 -7.39 -29.30 1.41
CA SER A 444 -7.80 -30.70 1.33
C SER A 444 -9.31 -30.89 1.13
N TRP A 445 -10.15 -29.93 1.54
CA TRP A 445 -11.57 -29.90 1.23
C TRP A 445 -11.84 -29.54 -0.23
N GLY A 446 -10.83 -29.01 -0.92
CA GLY A 446 -10.90 -28.60 -2.32
C GLY A 446 -11.25 -27.15 -2.54
N ALA A 447 -11.03 -26.29 -1.55
CA ALA A 447 -11.00 -24.85 -1.77
C ALA A 447 -9.83 -24.47 -2.69
N ASP A 448 -10.01 -23.47 -3.55
CA ASP A 448 -9.00 -23.01 -4.50
C ASP A 448 -8.09 -21.93 -3.89
N GLY A 449 -8.45 -21.38 -2.73
CA GLY A 449 -7.66 -20.39 -2.04
C GLY A 449 -8.28 -19.88 -0.75
N ILE A 450 -7.54 -18.99 -0.11
CA ILE A 450 -8.00 -18.19 1.04
C ILE A 450 -7.84 -16.72 0.75
N LEU A 451 -8.64 -15.88 1.40
CA LEU A 451 -8.39 -14.47 1.58
C LEU A 451 -8.11 -14.20 3.06
N ALA A 452 -6.87 -13.83 3.36
CA ALA A 452 -6.44 -13.42 4.70
C ALA A 452 -6.81 -11.95 4.91
N ASP A 453 -7.87 -11.74 5.70
CA ASP A 453 -8.36 -10.41 6.07
C ASP A 453 -7.40 -9.76 7.05
N GLU A 454 -7.22 -8.44 6.90
CA GLU A 454 -6.22 -7.67 7.67
C GLU A 454 -4.85 -8.38 7.67
N SER A 455 -4.40 -8.83 6.50
CA SER A 455 -3.14 -9.55 6.31
C SER A 455 -1.93 -8.82 6.91
N LEU A 456 -2.00 -7.47 6.94
CA LEU A 456 -1.21 -6.62 7.81
C LEU A 456 -2.12 -5.77 8.66
N TYR A 457 -1.68 -5.48 9.90
CA TYR A 457 -2.40 -4.60 10.79
C TYR A 457 -2.33 -3.17 10.28
N HIS A 458 -3.46 -2.63 9.85
CA HIS A 458 -3.54 -1.31 9.25
C HIS A 458 -3.61 -0.23 10.34
N GLY A 459 -2.73 0.74 10.29
CA GLY A 459 -2.86 1.99 11.01
C GLY A 459 -1.97 2.21 12.24
N ARG A 460 -1.25 1.20 12.77
CA ARG A 460 -0.34 1.39 13.92
C ARG A 460 0.89 0.52 13.80
N ALA A 461 2.03 1.03 14.32
CA ALA A 461 3.18 0.20 14.57
C ALA A 461 2.82 -0.82 15.65
N LEU A 462 2.74 -2.09 15.31
CA LEU A 462 2.55 -3.17 16.26
C LEU A 462 3.90 -3.80 16.55
N LEU A 463 4.57 -3.31 17.60
CA LEU A 463 5.84 -3.82 18.06
C LEU A 463 5.60 -4.81 19.21
N CYS A 464 6.17 -6.01 19.13
CA CYS A 464 6.02 -6.99 20.19
C CYS A 464 7.22 -6.97 21.15
N PHE A 465 6.96 -6.68 22.42
CA PHE A 465 7.96 -6.62 23.49
C PHE A 465 8.01 -7.89 24.34
N ALA A 466 7.33 -8.96 23.94
CA ALA A 466 7.47 -10.25 24.59
C ALA A 466 8.89 -10.79 24.41
N ASP A 467 9.51 -11.26 25.49
CA ASP A 467 10.88 -11.78 25.52
C ASP A 467 10.95 -13.31 25.35
N ASP A 468 9.79 -13.97 25.38
CA ASP A 468 9.62 -15.43 25.25
C ASP A 468 9.10 -15.87 23.86
N HIS A 469 8.87 -14.96 22.93
CA HIS A 469 8.35 -15.27 21.59
C HIS A 469 9.42 -15.75 20.57
N GLY A 470 10.69 -15.79 20.97
CA GLY A 470 11.79 -16.25 20.11
C GLY A 470 12.23 -15.26 19.03
N HIS A 471 11.78 -14.02 19.10
CA HIS A 471 12.21 -12.90 18.26
C HIS A 471 12.85 -11.77 19.09
N PRO A 472 13.56 -10.81 18.47
CA PRO A 472 14.08 -9.65 19.19
C PRO A 472 12.95 -8.83 19.83
N VAL A 473 13.17 -8.36 21.07
CA VAL A 473 12.20 -7.52 21.80
C VAL A 473 11.98 -6.21 21.05
N GLY A 474 10.72 -5.84 20.85
CA GLY A 474 10.34 -4.66 20.07
C GLY A 474 10.31 -4.88 18.56
N ALA A 475 10.41 -6.11 18.08
CA ALA A 475 10.27 -6.40 16.66
C ALA A 475 8.85 -6.10 16.17
N SER A 476 8.74 -5.59 14.93
CA SER A 476 7.44 -5.44 14.29
C SER A 476 6.77 -6.80 14.08
N ALA A 477 5.50 -6.92 14.44
CA ALA A 477 4.73 -8.14 14.25
C ALA A 477 4.69 -8.60 12.78
N PHE A 478 4.89 -7.67 11.85
CA PHE A 478 4.81 -7.92 10.39
C PHE A 478 6.12 -8.28 9.72
N THR A 479 7.25 -8.14 10.41
CA THR A 479 8.55 -8.65 9.92
C THR A 479 8.49 -10.14 9.54
N TRP A 480 7.54 -10.86 10.12
CA TRP A 480 7.36 -12.31 9.93
C TRP A 480 6.30 -12.68 8.88
N ASP A 481 5.76 -11.71 8.14
CA ASP A 481 4.69 -11.99 7.17
C ASP A 481 5.15 -12.92 6.05
N ALA A 482 6.33 -12.70 5.48
CA ALA A 482 6.92 -13.62 4.49
C ALA A 482 7.07 -15.02 5.05
N ALA A 483 7.62 -15.18 6.27
CA ALA A 483 7.77 -16.50 6.92
C ALA A 483 6.42 -17.17 7.20
N TYR A 484 5.38 -16.39 7.50
CA TYR A 484 4.02 -16.87 7.68
C TYR A 484 3.44 -17.46 6.39
N ILE A 485 3.66 -16.82 5.25
CA ILE A 485 3.24 -17.33 3.95
C ILE A 485 4.09 -18.54 3.52
N ASP A 486 5.39 -18.52 3.77
CA ASP A 486 6.29 -19.64 3.47
C ASP A 486 5.91 -20.92 4.25
N ASP A 487 5.56 -20.78 5.54
CA ASP A 487 5.09 -21.89 6.36
C ASP A 487 3.77 -22.48 5.81
N MET A 488 2.83 -21.64 5.36
CA MET A 488 1.60 -22.11 4.68
C MET A 488 1.92 -22.86 3.39
N ARG A 489 2.79 -22.32 2.52
CA ARG A 489 3.15 -22.94 1.25
C ARG A 489 3.90 -24.25 1.45
N ALA A 490 4.80 -24.30 2.41
CA ALA A 490 5.50 -25.53 2.77
C ALA A 490 4.51 -26.63 3.22
N ARG A 491 3.48 -26.25 3.95
CA ARG A 491 2.46 -27.18 4.43
C ARG A 491 1.49 -27.64 3.35
N LEU A 492 1.19 -26.77 2.37
CA LEU A 492 0.38 -27.10 1.19
C LEU A 492 1.04 -28.11 0.26
N GLY A 493 2.38 -28.20 0.27
CA GLY A 493 3.13 -29.17 -0.54
C GLY A 493 2.86 -29.02 -2.03
N ASP A 494 2.35 -30.05 -2.70
CA ASP A 494 2.09 -30.05 -4.15
C ASP A 494 1.04 -29.00 -4.56
N ALA A 495 0.15 -28.59 -3.65
CA ALA A 495 -0.84 -27.55 -3.91
C ALA A 495 -0.28 -26.11 -3.78
N ALA A 496 0.94 -25.94 -3.29
CA ALA A 496 1.51 -24.62 -2.97
C ALA A 496 1.50 -23.60 -4.12
N ASP A 497 1.65 -24.07 -5.36
CA ASP A 497 1.68 -23.21 -6.55
C ASP A 497 0.30 -22.93 -7.15
N THR A 498 -0.71 -23.74 -6.80
CA THR A 498 -2.06 -23.65 -7.37
C THR A 498 -3.11 -23.18 -6.37
N PHE A 499 -2.85 -23.28 -5.07
CA PHE A 499 -3.69 -22.73 -4.03
C PHE A 499 -3.40 -21.24 -3.87
N VAL A 500 -4.42 -20.41 -4.02
CA VAL A 500 -4.30 -18.95 -4.00
C VAL A 500 -4.32 -18.43 -2.58
N ILE A 501 -3.32 -17.64 -2.21
CA ILE A 501 -3.30 -16.87 -0.97
C ILE A 501 -3.52 -15.40 -1.33
N ALA A 502 -4.70 -14.89 -1.03
CA ALA A 502 -5.06 -13.51 -1.22
C ALA A 502 -4.94 -12.73 0.10
N ALA A 503 -4.65 -11.42 -0.01
CA ALA A 503 -4.57 -10.50 1.11
C ALA A 503 -5.62 -9.40 0.99
N GLU A 504 -6.12 -8.87 2.10
CA GLU A 504 -6.82 -7.59 2.09
C GLU A 504 -5.81 -6.44 2.07
N GLY A 505 -5.88 -5.58 1.06
CA GLY A 505 -5.04 -4.39 0.95
C GLY A 505 -3.54 -4.66 1.01
N ALA A 506 -3.07 -5.69 0.27
CA ALA A 506 -1.66 -6.08 0.29
C ALA A 506 -0.73 -4.90 0.03
N TYR A 507 0.35 -4.83 0.79
CA TYR A 507 1.47 -3.95 0.52
C TYR A 507 2.16 -4.39 -0.76
N ASP A 508 2.80 -3.48 -1.44
CA ASP A 508 3.52 -3.80 -2.66
C ASP A 508 4.67 -4.81 -2.41
N ALA A 509 5.33 -4.77 -1.25
CA ALA A 509 6.29 -5.78 -0.86
C ALA A 509 5.65 -7.18 -0.70
N GLN A 510 4.41 -7.27 -0.21
CA GLN A 510 3.70 -8.54 -0.04
C GLN A 510 3.34 -9.23 -1.36
N PHE A 511 3.36 -8.53 -2.51
CA PHE A 511 3.18 -9.19 -3.81
C PHE A 511 4.32 -10.13 -4.22
N GLU A 512 5.35 -10.24 -3.40
CA GLU A 512 6.36 -11.31 -3.53
C GLU A 512 5.81 -12.66 -3.05
N ASP A 513 4.87 -12.64 -2.10
CA ASP A 513 4.39 -13.81 -1.37
C ASP A 513 2.91 -14.09 -1.64
N TYR A 514 2.08 -13.04 -1.73
CA TYR A 514 0.64 -13.16 -1.98
C TYR A 514 0.33 -13.15 -3.48
N ASP A 515 -0.68 -13.91 -3.87
CA ASP A 515 -1.11 -14.04 -5.28
C ASP A 515 -2.08 -12.95 -5.71
N VAL A 516 -2.91 -12.46 -4.80
CA VAL A 516 -4.00 -11.52 -5.07
C VAL A 516 -4.11 -10.51 -3.91
N SER A 517 -4.40 -9.26 -4.24
CA SER A 517 -4.82 -8.24 -3.27
C SER A 517 -6.27 -7.85 -3.52
N TYR A 518 -7.06 -7.84 -2.48
CA TYR A 518 -8.44 -7.35 -2.49
C TYR A 518 -8.51 -6.00 -1.77
N PHE A 519 -9.19 -5.01 -2.35
CA PHE A 519 -9.44 -3.74 -1.70
C PHE A 519 -10.71 -3.07 -2.25
N ARG A 520 -11.15 -2.00 -1.59
CA ARG A 520 -12.30 -1.21 -2.04
C ARG A 520 -11.85 0.17 -2.51
N SER A 521 -12.20 0.53 -3.72
CA SER A 521 -12.04 1.87 -4.25
C SER A 521 -13.27 2.27 -5.05
N ALA A 522 -13.84 3.42 -4.72
CA ALA A 522 -15.00 3.99 -5.39
C ALA A 522 -14.78 5.46 -5.75
N SER A 523 -13.51 5.90 -5.85
CA SER A 523 -13.18 7.29 -6.14
C SER A 523 -12.79 7.47 -7.59
N PRO A 524 -13.40 8.43 -8.33
CA PRO A 524 -12.95 8.77 -9.68
C PRO A 524 -11.53 9.37 -9.68
N HIS A 525 -11.01 9.75 -8.53
CA HIS A 525 -9.65 10.28 -8.37
C HIS A 525 -8.62 9.20 -8.00
N HIS A 526 -9.06 7.97 -7.82
CA HIS A 526 -8.16 6.84 -7.57
C HIS A 526 -7.08 6.74 -8.65
N ARG A 527 -5.86 6.42 -8.25
CA ARG A 527 -4.75 6.12 -9.15
C ARG A 527 -4.29 4.69 -8.91
N PRO A 528 -4.04 3.90 -9.96
CA PRO A 528 -3.67 2.48 -9.81
C PRO A 528 -2.18 2.31 -9.44
N VAL A 529 -1.76 2.95 -8.34
CA VAL A 529 -0.35 2.98 -7.93
C VAL A 529 0.18 1.57 -7.70
N GLY A 530 -0.61 0.68 -7.09
CA GLY A 530 -0.23 -0.72 -6.91
C GLY A 530 0.10 -1.42 -8.24
N ARG A 531 -0.69 -1.18 -9.30
CA ARG A 531 -0.42 -1.70 -10.65
C ARG A 531 0.78 -1.05 -11.33
N MET A 532 1.04 0.22 -11.04
CA MET A 532 2.21 0.94 -11.57
C MET A 532 3.50 0.44 -10.92
N LEU A 533 3.47 0.21 -9.61
CA LEU A 533 4.62 -0.32 -8.85
C LEU A 533 4.86 -1.80 -9.14
N ARG A 534 3.79 -2.57 -9.26
CA ARG A 534 3.81 -4.04 -9.44
C ARG A 534 2.98 -4.42 -10.68
N PRO A 535 3.54 -4.33 -11.88
CA PRO A 535 2.79 -4.59 -13.13
C PRO A 535 2.13 -5.97 -13.18
N GLY A 536 2.75 -6.96 -12.55
CA GLY A 536 2.21 -8.33 -12.46
C GLY A 536 1.16 -8.56 -11.38
N ALA A 537 0.90 -7.56 -10.50
CA ALA A 537 -0.03 -7.73 -9.37
C ALA A 537 -1.46 -8.04 -9.84
N ARG A 538 -2.10 -9.00 -9.19
CA ARG A 538 -3.53 -9.28 -9.34
C ARG A 538 -4.29 -8.55 -8.25
N ILE A 539 -5.08 -7.56 -8.64
CA ILE A 539 -5.84 -6.73 -7.72
C ILE A 539 -7.32 -6.91 -8.03
N VAL A 540 -8.11 -7.19 -7.00
CA VAL A 540 -9.56 -7.34 -7.06
C VAL A 540 -10.19 -6.15 -6.35
N THR A 541 -11.17 -5.49 -6.96
CA THR A 541 -11.91 -4.38 -6.34
C THR A 541 -13.41 -4.66 -6.30
N ALA A 542 -14.05 -4.17 -5.23
CA ALA A 542 -15.48 -4.38 -4.99
C ALA A 542 -16.36 -3.50 -5.90
N LEU A 543 -17.46 -4.05 -6.37
CA LEU A 543 -18.59 -3.34 -6.97
C LEU A 543 -19.73 -3.33 -5.94
N THR A 544 -19.88 -2.24 -5.20
CA THR A 544 -20.70 -2.19 -3.98
C THR A 544 -22.10 -1.62 -4.16
N GLY A 545 -22.51 -1.28 -5.36
CA GLY A 545 -23.86 -0.82 -5.66
C GLY A 545 -24.10 0.69 -5.51
N PHE A 546 -23.06 1.49 -5.25
CA PHE A 546 -23.23 2.95 -5.15
C PHE A 546 -23.07 3.65 -6.50
N ASP A 547 -22.19 3.17 -7.34
CA ASP A 547 -21.92 3.65 -8.69
C ASP A 547 -21.31 2.54 -9.54
N GLU A 548 -22.10 1.49 -9.81
CA GLU A 548 -21.60 0.29 -10.48
C GLU A 548 -21.00 0.59 -11.85
N HIS A 549 -21.60 1.48 -12.63
CA HIS A 549 -21.08 1.83 -13.95
C HIS A 549 -19.72 2.50 -13.86
N GLY A 550 -19.57 3.50 -12.97
CA GLY A 550 -18.29 4.16 -12.74
C GLY A 550 -17.25 3.19 -12.17
N MET A 551 -17.64 2.29 -11.26
CA MET A 551 -16.74 1.28 -10.68
C MET A 551 -16.30 0.24 -11.70
N ILE A 552 -17.16 -0.19 -12.63
CA ILE A 552 -16.82 -1.08 -13.75
C ILE A 552 -15.83 -0.35 -14.68
N ALA A 553 -16.13 0.90 -15.06
CA ALA A 553 -15.23 1.71 -15.88
C ALA A 553 -13.86 1.89 -15.22
N GLN A 554 -13.82 2.17 -13.92
CA GLN A 554 -12.59 2.26 -13.14
C GLN A 554 -11.81 0.94 -13.13
N SER A 555 -12.48 -0.17 -12.88
CA SER A 555 -11.83 -1.50 -12.85
C SER A 555 -11.16 -1.85 -14.18
N LEU A 556 -11.82 -1.52 -15.29
CA LEU A 556 -11.25 -1.72 -16.62
C LEU A 556 -10.07 -0.78 -16.87
N LEU A 557 -10.22 0.51 -16.51
CA LEU A 557 -9.18 1.53 -16.64
C LEU A 557 -7.91 1.16 -15.86
N ASP A 558 -8.07 0.72 -14.62
CA ASP A 558 -6.98 0.50 -13.68
C ASP A 558 -6.44 -0.96 -13.72
N GLY A 559 -7.06 -1.85 -14.52
CA GLY A 559 -6.65 -3.24 -14.67
C GLY A 559 -6.95 -4.12 -13.45
N TYR A 560 -8.03 -3.83 -12.73
CA TYR A 560 -8.48 -4.58 -11.56
C TYR A 560 -9.54 -5.61 -11.93
N ALA A 561 -9.46 -6.82 -11.37
CA ALA A 561 -10.57 -7.76 -11.43
C ALA A 561 -11.76 -7.22 -10.62
N MET A 562 -12.97 -7.56 -11.01
CA MET A 562 -14.18 -7.06 -10.39
C MET A 562 -14.77 -8.10 -9.45
N SER A 563 -15.10 -7.71 -8.22
CA SER A 563 -15.87 -8.49 -7.26
C SER A 563 -17.26 -7.87 -7.10
N LEU A 564 -18.28 -8.59 -7.47
CA LEU A 564 -19.68 -8.21 -7.22
C LEU A 564 -19.94 -8.29 -5.72
N GLU A 565 -20.49 -7.24 -5.13
CA GLU A 565 -20.85 -7.18 -3.71
C GLU A 565 -22.25 -6.59 -3.50
N PRO A 566 -23.31 -7.27 -4.00
CA PRO A 566 -24.68 -6.79 -3.85
C PRO A 566 -24.99 -6.55 -2.37
N PHE A 567 -25.58 -5.38 -2.05
CA PHE A 567 -25.92 -5.02 -0.67
C PHE A 567 -24.72 -5.13 0.30
N ASN A 568 -23.51 -4.75 -0.15
CA ASN A 568 -22.29 -4.92 0.60
C ASN A 568 -22.05 -6.41 0.98
N PHE A 569 -21.88 -7.25 -0.05
CA PHE A 569 -21.69 -8.72 -0.02
C PHE A 569 -22.78 -9.53 0.74
N LYS A 570 -23.97 -8.98 0.91
CA LYS A 570 -25.10 -9.65 1.56
C LYS A 570 -26.15 -10.16 0.57
N GLY A 571 -25.95 -9.95 -0.72
CA GLY A 571 -26.80 -10.38 -1.81
C GLY A 571 -26.12 -11.40 -2.72
N ARG A 572 -26.79 -11.72 -3.82
CA ARG A 572 -26.41 -12.70 -4.84
C ARG A 572 -26.48 -12.07 -6.24
N PRO A 573 -25.93 -12.69 -7.31
CA PRO A 573 -25.93 -12.09 -8.65
C PRO A 573 -27.32 -11.67 -9.15
N ALA A 574 -28.38 -12.43 -8.84
CA ALA A 574 -29.76 -12.09 -9.20
C ALA A 574 -30.27 -10.77 -8.64
N ASP A 575 -29.65 -10.24 -7.58
CA ASP A 575 -30.02 -8.96 -6.98
C ASP A 575 -29.57 -7.75 -7.80
N MET A 576 -28.61 -7.94 -8.74
CA MET A 576 -28.06 -6.87 -9.59
C MET A 576 -27.81 -7.31 -11.04
N PRO A 577 -28.82 -7.83 -11.75
CA PRO A 577 -28.63 -8.50 -13.06
C PRO A 577 -28.03 -7.55 -14.13
N ALA A 578 -28.39 -6.27 -14.13
CA ALA A 578 -27.87 -5.31 -15.08
C ALA A 578 -26.37 -5.04 -14.85
N THR A 579 -25.96 -4.95 -13.59
CA THR A 579 -24.53 -4.77 -13.20
C THR A 579 -23.72 -6.01 -13.56
N VAL A 580 -24.26 -7.21 -13.29
CA VAL A 580 -23.63 -8.49 -13.66
C VAL A 580 -23.39 -8.55 -15.17
N GLU A 581 -24.40 -8.27 -15.98
CA GLU A 581 -24.28 -8.29 -17.43
C GLU A 581 -23.25 -7.27 -17.95
N ARG A 582 -23.23 -6.06 -17.40
CA ARG A 582 -22.26 -5.04 -17.79
C ARG A 582 -20.84 -5.41 -17.35
N ALA A 583 -20.66 -5.91 -16.13
CA ALA A 583 -19.37 -6.37 -15.63
C ALA A 583 -18.84 -7.55 -16.46
N ARG A 584 -19.71 -8.50 -16.81
CA ARG A 584 -19.38 -9.62 -17.70
C ARG A 584 -18.87 -9.14 -19.06
N ARG A 585 -19.53 -8.14 -19.68
CA ARG A 585 -19.06 -7.56 -20.94
C ARG A 585 -17.69 -6.89 -20.80
N ALA A 586 -17.46 -6.19 -19.71
CA ALA A 586 -16.15 -5.57 -19.44
C ALA A 586 -15.05 -6.64 -19.25
N GLU A 587 -15.37 -7.77 -18.58
CA GLU A 587 -14.43 -8.89 -18.46
C GLU A 587 -14.21 -9.61 -19.79
N ASP A 588 -15.23 -9.73 -20.65
CA ASP A 588 -15.07 -10.29 -22.00
C ASP A 588 -14.13 -9.42 -22.86
N VAL A 589 -14.24 -8.09 -22.76
CA VAL A 589 -13.29 -7.16 -23.39
C VAL A 589 -11.88 -7.36 -22.82
N ARG A 590 -11.73 -7.42 -21.51
CA ARG A 590 -10.45 -7.66 -20.86
C ARG A 590 -9.84 -9.01 -21.26
N ARG A 591 -10.63 -10.07 -21.35
CA ARG A 591 -10.19 -11.41 -21.78
C ARG A 591 -9.74 -11.39 -23.24
N ARG A 592 -10.51 -10.74 -24.13
CA ARG A 592 -10.16 -10.59 -25.54
C ARG A 592 -8.83 -9.89 -25.75
N TYR A 593 -8.47 -8.95 -24.88
CA TYR A 593 -7.24 -8.17 -24.94
C TYR A 593 -6.34 -8.40 -23.71
N ALA A 594 -6.33 -9.64 -23.20
CA ALA A 594 -5.64 -10.00 -21.97
C ALA A 594 -4.12 -9.75 -22.00
N GLU A 595 -3.50 -9.82 -23.17
CA GLU A 595 -2.06 -9.53 -23.32
C GLU A 595 -1.70 -8.11 -22.87
N TRP A 596 -2.61 -7.15 -22.98
CA TRP A 596 -2.47 -5.79 -22.50
C TRP A 596 -3.17 -5.58 -21.16
N LEU A 597 -4.49 -5.85 -21.10
CA LEU A 597 -5.35 -5.41 -20.00
C LEU A 597 -5.30 -6.32 -18.75
N TRP A 598 -4.66 -7.49 -18.87
CA TRP A 598 -4.49 -8.42 -17.75
C TRP A 598 -3.02 -8.73 -17.46
N ASN A 599 -2.25 -9.06 -18.50
CA ASN A 599 -0.85 -9.43 -18.39
C ASN A 599 0.12 -8.30 -18.75
N GLY A 600 -0.40 -7.18 -19.26
CA GLY A 600 0.39 -6.03 -19.66
C GLY A 600 0.75 -5.10 -18.51
N GLU A 601 1.44 -4.03 -18.85
CA GLU A 601 1.95 -3.02 -17.94
C GLU A 601 1.33 -1.65 -18.24
N LEU A 602 0.98 -0.93 -17.16
CA LEU A 602 0.63 0.48 -17.20
C LEU A 602 1.89 1.31 -17.49
N VAL A 603 1.81 2.20 -18.46
CA VAL A 603 2.93 3.07 -18.84
C VAL A 603 2.49 4.53 -18.91
N ALA A 604 3.41 5.43 -18.54
CA ALA A 604 3.29 6.84 -18.86
C ALA A 604 3.84 7.03 -20.28
N ASP A 605 2.97 7.16 -21.27
CA ASP A 605 3.36 7.33 -22.68
C ASP A 605 2.97 8.72 -23.17
N ALA A 606 3.97 9.60 -23.26
CA ALA A 606 3.77 10.98 -23.72
C ALA A 606 3.38 11.08 -25.21
N ALA A 607 3.56 10.00 -25.98
CA ALA A 607 3.14 9.98 -27.39
C ALA A 607 1.63 9.84 -27.55
N VAL A 608 0.93 9.26 -26.54
CA VAL A 608 -0.54 9.16 -26.54
C VAL A 608 -1.11 10.29 -25.70
N THR A 609 -1.95 11.10 -26.32
CA THR A 609 -2.64 12.19 -25.61
C THR A 609 -4.15 12.00 -25.67
N VAL A 610 -4.82 12.22 -24.52
CA VAL A 610 -6.27 12.23 -24.41
C VAL A 610 -6.67 13.53 -23.72
N THR A 611 -7.39 14.38 -24.44
CA THR A 611 -7.83 15.68 -23.95
C THR A 611 -9.32 15.87 -24.18
N ALA A 612 -10.01 16.55 -23.29
CA ALA A 612 -11.39 16.91 -23.53
C ALA A 612 -11.46 17.87 -24.74
N ALA A 613 -12.35 17.58 -25.68
CA ALA A 613 -12.53 18.42 -26.85
C ALA A 613 -13.36 19.66 -26.59
N ASP A 614 -14.16 19.66 -25.52
CA ASP A 614 -15.06 20.73 -25.12
C ASP A 614 -14.69 21.26 -23.73
N ALA A 615 -14.70 22.58 -23.54
CA ALA A 615 -14.33 23.24 -22.28
C ALA A 615 -15.42 23.12 -21.17
N SER A 616 -16.27 22.09 -21.21
CA SER A 616 -17.29 21.86 -20.17
C SER A 616 -16.66 21.34 -18.87
N GLY A 617 -17.23 21.66 -17.71
CA GLY A 617 -16.76 21.21 -16.40
C GLY A 617 -16.66 19.68 -16.24
N SER A 618 -17.23 18.90 -17.17
CA SER A 618 -17.11 17.45 -17.27
C SER A 618 -15.70 16.97 -17.67
N ALA A 619 -14.85 17.83 -18.20
CA ALA A 619 -13.49 17.50 -18.63
C ALA A 619 -12.61 17.01 -17.46
N ALA A 620 -12.85 17.51 -16.25
CA ALA A 620 -12.09 17.14 -15.05
C ALA A 620 -12.33 15.67 -14.58
N LEU A 621 -13.37 15.01 -15.11
CA LEU A 621 -13.75 13.66 -14.73
C LEU A 621 -13.41 12.60 -15.79
N VAL A 622 -12.68 12.99 -16.85
CA VAL A 622 -12.13 12.05 -17.83
C VAL A 622 -10.77 11.57 -17.38
N ARG A 623 -10.59 10.25 -17.39
CA ARG A 623 -9.29 9.63 -17.12
C ARG A 623 -8.94 8.67 -18.24
N HIS A 624 -7.66 8.46 -18.44
CA HIS A 624 -7.18 7.42 -19.34
C HIS A 624 -5.95 6.70 -18.76
N THR A 625 -5.72 5.49 -19.25
CA THR A 625 -4.53 4.69 -18.99
C THR A 625 -4.03 4.11 -20.28
N VAL A 626 -2.71 4.02 -20.40
CA VAL A 626 -2.04 3.42 -21.55
C VAL A 626 -1.38 2.11 -21.12
N TRP A 627 -1.63 1.06 -21.87
CA TRP A 627 -1.16 -0.28 -21.60
C TRP A 627 -0.24 -0.75 -22.72
N ARG A 628 0.85 -1.42 -22.34
CA ARG A 628 1.73 -2.15 -23.28
C ARG A 628 1.76 -3.63 -22.95
N ARG A 629 2.15 -4.47 -23.89
CA ARG A 629 2.49 -5.86 -23.61
C ARG A 629 3.76 -5.93 -22.78
N ALA A 630 3.86 -6.89 -21.87
CA ALA A 630 5.04 -7.04 -21.00
C ALA A 630 6.36 -7.28 -21.76
N GLN A 631 6.30 -7.79 -22.99
CA GLN A 631 7.48 -8.14 -23.80
C GLN A 631 7.58 -7.38 -25.13
N ASP A 632 6.64 -6.47 -25.41
CA ASP A 632 6.58 -5.74 -26.67
C ASP A 632 6.24 -4.27 -26.45
N ASP A 633 7.18 -3.40 -26.77
CA ASP A 633 7.03 -1.95 -26.63
C ASP A 633 6.42 -1.26 -27.85
N SER A 634 6.07 -2.01 -28.89
CA SER A 634 5.61 -1.44 -30.17
C SER A 634 4.12 -1.13 -30.24
N SER A 635 3.29 -1.75 -29.38
CA SER A 635 1.84 -1.60 -29.44
C SER A 635 1.23 -1.10 -28.13
N ARG A 636 0.24 -0.24 -28.24
CA ARG A 636 -0.46 0.38 -27.12
C ARG A 636 -1.95 0.11 -27.18
N VAL A 637 -2.53 -0.19 -26.03
CA VAL A 637 -3.97 -0.17 -25.79
C VAL A 637 -4.27 1.00 -24.85
N VAL A 638 -5.30 1.76 -25.17
CA VAL A 638 -5.72 2.91 -24.35
C VAL A 638 -7.12 2.66 -23.82
N VAL A 639 -7.28 2.76 -22.52
CA VAL A 639 -8.60 2.77 -21.89
C VAL A 639 -8.92 4.21 -21.51
N VAL A 640 -10.08 4.71 -21.91
CA VAL A 640 -10.57 6.05 -21.57
C VAL A 640 -11.90 5.92 -20.87
N ALA A 641 -12.04 6.54 -19.70
CA ALA A 641 -13.25 6.49 -18.89
C ALA A 641 -13.78 7.91 -18.62
N ASN A 642 -15.10 8.03 -18.68
CA ASN A 642 -15.84 9.22 -18.29
C ASN A 642 -16.57 8.95 -16.97
N PHE A 643 -16.15 9.59 -15.90
CA PHE A 643 -16.78 9.48 -14.57
C PHE A 643 -17.84 10.56 -14.33
N GLY A 644 -18.12 11.41 -15.31
CA GLY A 644 -19.16 12.45 -15.24
C GLY A 644 -20.56 11.90 -15.52
N ASP A 645 -21.56 12.73 -15.22
CA ASP A 645 -22.99 12.44 -15.43
C ASP A 645 -23.51 12.85 -16.82
N ALA A 646 -22.63 13.36 -17.69
CA ALA A 646 -22.95 13.78 -19.06
C ALA A 646 -21.98 13.18 -20.07
N PRO A 647 -22.39 12.95 -21.32
CA PRO A 647 -21.49 12.52 -22.37
C PRO A 647 -20.35 13.54 -22.57
N VAL A 648 -19.15 13.04 -22.81
CA VAL A 648 -17.98 13.87 -23.04
C VAL A 648 -17.34 13.57 -24.39
N ARG A 649 -16.92 14.61 -25.12
CA ARG A 649 -16.13 14.47 -26.34
C ARG A 649 -14.65 14.56 -25.98
N VAL A 650 -13.90 13.56 -26.35
CA VAL A 650 -12.45 13.51 -26.14
C VAL A 650 -11.71 13.46 -27.46
N ARG A 651 -10.63 14.21 -27.55
CA ARG A 651 -9.66 14.13 -28.62
C ARG A 651 -8.55 13.18 -28.21
N MET A 652 -8.27 12.22 -29.06
CA MET A 652 -7.17 11.26 -28.87
C MET A 652 -6.19 11.45 -30.03
N ALA A 653 -4.90 11.53 -29.70
CA ALA A 653 -3.82 11.59 -30.67
C ALA A 653 -2.67 10.63 -30.30
N GLY A 654 -1.85 10.29 -31.29
CA GLY A 654 -0.71 9.38 -31.12
C GLY A 654 -1.06 7.90 -31.27
N LEU A 655 -2.26 7.56 -31.70
CA LEU A 655 -2.67 6.19 -32.00
C LEU A 655 -2.55 5.88 -33.50
N PRO A 656 -2.24 4.62 -33.88
CA PRO A 656 -2.22 4.23 -35.29
C PRO A 656 -3.60 4.41 -35.94
N ALA A 657 -3.60 4.85 -37.22
CA ALA A 657 -4.83 4.84 -38.02
C ALA A 657 -5.34 3.40 -38.18
N GLY A 658 -6.66 3.21 -38.15
CA GLY A 658 -7.27 1.89 -38.18
C GLY A 658 -7.38 1.23 -36.78
N SER A 659 -6.96 1.91 -35.68
CA SER A 659 -7.23 1.42 -34.34
C SER A 659 -8.72 1.22 -34.11
N LEU A 660 -9.11 0.18 -33.38
CA LEU A 660 -10.51 -0.16 -33.10
C LEU A 660 -10.96 0.44 -31.77
N ILE A 661 -12.14 1.03 -31.77
CA ILE A 661 -12.87 1.45 -30.56
C ILE A 661 -13.79 0.31 -30.15
N VAL A 662 -13.57 -0.23 -28.96
CA VAL A 662 -14.35 -1.30 -28.35
C VAL A 662 -15.19 -0.69 -27.21
N ARG A 663 -16.51 -0.89 -27.27
CA ARG A 663 -17.47 -0.33 -26.31
C ARG A 663 -18.04 -1.41 -25.39
N LEU A 664 -18.43 -1.01 -24.18
CA LEU A 664 -19.01 -1.91 -23.19
C LEU A 664 -20.52 -2.15 -23.38
N ASP A 665 -21.18 -1.41 -24.26
CA ASP A 665 -22.61 -1.54 -24.56
C ASP A 665 -22.92 -2.73 -25.48
N GLY A 666 -21.89 -3.38 -26.04
CA GLY A 666 -22.03 -4.50 -26.98
C GLY A 666 -22.27 -4.06 -28.43
N SER A 667 -22.16 -2.77 -28.75
CA SER A 667 -22.15 -2.29 -30.12
C SER A 667 -20.93 -2.82 -30.91
N ALA A 668 -21.06 -2.85 -32.22
CA ALA A 668 -19.95 -3.30 -33.07
C ALA A 668 -18.73 -2.38 -32.91
N ASP A 669 -17.54 -2.98 -32.91
CA ASP A 669 -16.28 -2.26 -32.92
C ASP A 669 -16.20 -1.31 -34.11
N THR A 670 -15.74 -0.07 -33.88
CA THR A 670 -15.62 0.95 -34.93
C THR A 670 -14.15 1.34 -35.11
N SER A 671 -13.74 1.58 -36.36
CA SER A 671 -12.37 1.98 -36.65
C SER A 671 -12.16 3.47 -36.46
N LEU A 672 -10.98 3.86 -35.99
CA LEU A 672 -10.50 5.24 -36.02
C LEU A 672 -9.92 5.55 -37.39
N ASP A 673 -10.51 6.51 -38.09
CA ASP A 673 -10.08 6.86 -39.47
C ASP A 673 -8.79 7.67 -39.52
N ALA A 674 -8.35 8.22 -38.38
CA ALA A 674 -7.18 9.10 -38.30
C ALA A 674 -6.40 8.89 -37.01
N THR A 675 -5.12 9.31 -37.03
CA THR A 675 -4.23 9.31 -35.85
C THR A 675 -4.57 10.40 -34.81
N ASP A 676 -5.45 11.34 -35.16
CA ASP A 676 -6.05 12.36 -34.31
C ASP A 676 -7.57 12.29 -34.51
N ALA A 677 -8.28 11.76 -33.54
CA ALA A 677 -9.70 11.49 -33.64
C ALA A 677 -10.48 12.05 -32.43
N ILE A 678 -11.73 12.40 -32.65
CA ILE A 678 -12.66 12.79 -31.59
C ILE A 678 -13.71 11.71 -31.44
N LEU A 679 -13.85 11.20 -30.21
CA LEU A 679 -14.90 10.24 -29.87
C LEU A 679 -15.74 10.75 -28.69
N THR A 680 -16.99 10.28 -28.63
CA THR A 680 -17.88 10.54 -27.50
C THR A 680 -17.91 9.35 -26.59
N ILE A 681 -17.76 9.59 -25.27
CA ILE A 681 -17.86 8.60 -24.20
C ILE A 681 -19.10 8.94 -23.37
N ASP A 682 -19.97 7.95 -23.20
CA ASP A 682 -21.20 8.09 -22.44
C ASP A 682 -20.92 8.33 -20.94
N PRO A 683 -21.91 8.83 -20.17
CA PRO A 683 -21.77 9.03 -18.73
C PRO A 683 -21.41 7.73 -18.01
N ARG A 684 -20.43 7.81 -17.09
CA ARG A 684 -20.01 6.67 -16.26
C ARG A 684 -19.67 5.42 -17.07
N ASP A 685 -19.01 5.63 -18.21
CA ASP A 685 -18.63 4.57 -19.15
C ASP A 685 -17.15 4.63 -19.50
N ALA A 686 -16.67 3.55 -20.11
CA ALA A 686 -15.32 3.46 -20.63
C ALA A 686 -15.32 2.89 -22.05
N VAL A 687 -14.29 3.26 -22.79
CA VAL A 687 -13.99 2.69 -24.11
C VAL A 687 -12.55 2.17 -24.09
N VAL A 688 -12.31 1.11 -24.85
CA VAL A 688 -10.98 0.56 -25.07
C VAL A 688 -10.60 0.82 -26.52
N VAL A 689 -9.44 1.44 -26.75
CA VAL A 689 -8.90 1.66 -28.07
C VAL A 689 -7.70 0.75 -28.25
N VAL A 690 -7.80 -0.15 -29.22
CA VAL A 690 -6.79 -1.17 -29.51
C VAL A 690 -6.12 -0.90 -30.84
N PRO A 691 -4.83 -1.22 -31.04
CA PRO A 691 -4.17 -1.06 -32.32
C PRO A 691 -4.88 -1.90 -33.40
N PRO A 692 -4.74 -1.53 -34.69
CA PRO A 692 -5.25 -2.37 -35.76
C PRO A 692 -4.63 -3.77 -35.59
N THR A 693 -5.46 -4.78 -35.53
CA THR A 693 -4.98 -6.16 -35.49
C THR A 693 -4.34 -6.45 -36.87
N ASP A 694 -3.08 -6.85 -36.88
CA ASP A 694 -2.60 -7.67 -37.99
C ASP A 694 -3.60 -8.83 -38.15
N PRO A 695 -4.05 -9.15 -39.34
CA PRO A 695 -4.98 -10.25 -39.51
C PRO A 695 -4.34 -11.49 -38.88
N ILE A 696 -4.85 -11.87 -37.68
CA ILE A 696 -4.38 -13.05 -36.94
C ILE A 696 -4.52 -14.20 -37.95
N GLY A 697 -3.40 -14.71 -38.38
CA GLY A 697 -3.38 -15.91 -39.19
C GLY A 697 -4.16 -16.98 -38.48
N THR A 698 -5.28 -17.36 -39.03
CA THR A 698 -6.01 -18.56 -38.64
C THR A 698 -5.06 -19.73 -38.78
N THR A 699 -4.45 -20.15 -37.69
CA THR A 699 -3.82 -21.47 -37.57
C THR A 699 -4.56 -22.30 -36.54
#